data_d0631ea5aee53432dabcc13b1fe49512
#
_entry.id   d0631ea5aee53432dabcc13b1fe49512
#
_cell.length_a   1.000
_cell.length_b   1.000
_cell.length_c   1.000
_cell.angle_alpha   90.00
_cell.angle_beta   90.00
_cell.angle_gamma   90.00
#
_symmetry.space_group_name_H-M   'P 1'
#
loop_
_entity.id
_entity.type
_entity.pdbx_description
1 polymer ?
#
loop_
_entity_poly.entity_id
_entity_poly.type
_entity_poly.pdbx_seq_one_letter_code
_entity_poly.pdbx_strand_id
1 'polypeptide(L)'
;MLSLSMLTSIAAADYSDLKPHWAEQAMEFAVQSNLMDGISEYTFAADAPATRACLVQALYRMEHAPAADTVLTFQDVAEDASFLTAVQWGVSNGIITGYSDTVFRPGTSLTREQFAVMLYRFAEYKKLDVTAQSALSGYTDASSIHPYAQTAMQWANAEELITGTTATTLSPQRTVSRAQLATILQRFAPMVSYQQRETDAPKPPQTHSYTAFTTKLGDVTRSETEQDLTEVHRATRRYTDGQGCAVEMGHSAAVLDAPAHTAAQFEMKGTSGTVRWYDTAASSWKQQPLTAGTLPSGMYFLRVDGVDSILITPMTYAARDNGMIEYFPGKNGSLKIERTASGFRFSVQVAALTQGTYSDYLLLTSQQTLIDWSDPSMLSRWANYSLIGTNRWCYNGYYYTAPSTYYPFDENYFYSLPAAHIAGKMANDTDQPASRAIGLAMIDLMREQQNEYGFIPSQAGSTWLKTDYGIAPGYYDTRFNTDFWLANINAAENFGVTGWLDKTRKYADFLVSFAEQHHFTFGAGDDEGWLVQDYWHPNGESSPTHASLNHHAAEAEFLYRMADAVDKDSYAVLADRMVRGIEQSELLWYKPDGDLNYSYKPDGTCSGQDYPYLTYNDLLELQRLYAARHGQENPAIARLLQVKLTWMNKNGVTGYNK
;
A
#
# COMPACT_ATOMS: atom_id res chain seq x y z
N MET A 1 20.32 -3.04 13.73
CA MET A 1 19.02 -2.49 14.19
C MET A 1 19.00 -1.02 13.83
N LEU A 2 18.54 -0.70 12.63
CA LEU A 2 18.18 0.66 12.24
C LEU A 2 16.68 0.62 12.00
N SER A 3 15.96 1.29 12.88
CA SER A 3 14.52 1.47 12.79
C SER A 3 14.19 2.16 11.47
N LEU A 4 13.50 1.44 10.61
CA LEU A 4 12.76 2.04 9.51
C LEU A 4 11.70 2.93 10.16
N SER A 5 11.98 4.23 10.30
CA SER A 5 10.96 5.19 10.65
C SER A 5 9.94 5.15 9.51
N MET A 6 8.76 4.58 9.81
CA MET A 6 7.57 4.85 9.02
C MET A 6 7.53 6.37 8.84
N LEU A 7 7.58 6.81 7.59
CA LEU A 7 7.00 8.09 7.21
C LEU A 7 5.50 7.94 7.47
N THR A 8 5.11 8.21 8.73
CA THR A 8 3.75 8.63 8.98
C THR A 8 3.54 9.83 8.07
N SER A 9 2.67 9.69 7.09
CA SER A 9 2.08 10.86 6.44
C SER A 9 1.53 11.70 7.58
N ILE A 10 2.24 12.77 7.91
CA ILE A 10 1.65 13.83 8.71
C ILE A 10 0.48 14.29 7.83
N ALA A 11 -0.73 14.06 8.30
CA ALA A 11 -1.91 14.66 7.70
C ALA A 11 -1.55 16.12 7.50
N ALA A 12 -1.65 16.61 6.26
CA ALA A 12 -1.38 18.02 5.98
C ALA A 12 -2.22 18.80 6.98
N ALA A 13 -1.56 19.55 7.86
CA ALA A 13 -2.28 20.35 8.84
C ALA A 13 -3.28 21.18 8.05
N ASP A 14 -4.56 21.09 8.38
CA ASP A 14 -5.63 21.82 7.70
C ASP A 14 -5.51 23.32 8.04
N TYR A 15 -4.48 23.95 7.48
CA TYR A 15 -4.31 25.39 7.62
C TYR A 15 -5.41 26.10 6.85
N SER A 16 -6.24 26.83 7.57
CA SER A 16 -7.43 27.49 7.05
C SER A 16 -7.15 28.59 6.01
N ASP A 17 -5.90 29.06 5.91
CA ASP A 17 -5.46 30.15 5.03
C ASP A 17 -4.68 29.64 3.78
N LEU A 18 -4.65 28.33 3.55
CA LEU A 18 -4.08 27.81 2.30
C LEU A 18 -5.03 27.97 1.13
N LYS A 19 -6.34 27.89 1.34
CA LYS A 19 -7.38 27.90 0.29
C LYS A 19 -8.42 29.02 0.49
N PRO A 20 -8.80 29.72 -0.58
CA PRO A 20 -8.14 29.78 -1.89
C PRO A 20 -6.96 30.77 -1.86
N HIS A 21 -5.80 30.35 -2.33
CA HIS A 21 -4.62 31.21 -2.42
C HIS A 21 -3.85 30.91 -3.71
N TRP A 22 -3.23 31.94 -4.35
CA TRP A 22 -2.48 31.78 -5.60
C TRP A 22 -1.30 30.79 -5.50
N ALA A 23 -0.73 30.60 -4.31
CA ALA A 23 0.38 29.70 -4.02
C ALA A 23 -0.06 28.41 -3.30
N GLU A 24 -1.34 28.05 -3.34
CA GLU A 24 -1.90 26.89 -2.64
C GLU A 24 -1.05 25.62 -2.83
N GLN A 25 -0.80 25.21 -4.07
CA GLN A 25 -0.01 24.01 -4.39
C GLN A 25 1.43 24.08 -3.84
N ALA A 26 2.06 25.27 -3.90
CA ALA A 26 3.42 25.43 -3.40
C ALA A 26 3.49 25.38 -1.87
N MET A 27 2.49 25.90 -1.18
CA MET A 27 2.40 25.84 0.27
C MET A 27 2.08 24.41 0.74
N GLU A 28 1.17 23.72 0.07
CA GLU A 28 0.91 22.30 0.33
C GLU A 28 2.20 21.46 0.13
N PHE A 29 2.93 21.68 -0.97
CA PHE A 29 4.23 21.05 -1.19
C PHE A 29 5.20 21.32 -0.04
N ALA A 30 5.37 22.57 0.38
CA ALA A 30 6.32 22.93 1.43
C ALA A 30 5.98 22.28 2.79
N VAL A 31 4.69 22.14 3.11
CA VAL A 31 4.21 21.46 4.32
C VAL A 31 4.40 19.93 4.19
N GLN A 32 3.92 19.31 3.12
CA GLN A 32 4.01 17.87 2.90
C GLN A 32 5.47 17.38 2.82
N SER A 33 6.36 18.21 2.24
CA SER A 33 7.81 17.93 2.19
C SER A 33 8.53 18.29 3.50
N ASN A 34 7.82 18.64 4.56
CA ASN A 34 8.37 19.08 5.84
C ASN A 34 9.40 20.22 5.74
N LEU A 35 9.28 21.10 4.74
CA LEU A 35 10.17 22.25 4.57
C LEU A 35 9.72 23.44 5.40
N MET A 36 8.41 23.63 5.56
CA MET A 36 7.81 24.73 6.31
C MET A 36 6.66 24.25 7.19
N ASP A 37 6.56 24.83 8.39
CA ASP A 37 5.43 24.67 9.29
C ASP A 37 4.50 25.88 9.24
N GLY A 38 3.26 25.74 9.72
CA GLY A 38 2.42 26.89 10.07
C GLY A 38 2.97 27.69 11.25
N ILE A 39 2.41 28.85 11.50
CA ILE A 39 2.70 29.65 12.70
C ILE A 39 1.83 29.21 13.88
N SER A 40 0.80 28.43 13.63
CA SER A 40 -0.06 27.76 14.61
C SER A 40 -0.61 26.47 14.01
N GLU A 41 -1.38 25.73 14.80
CA GLU A 41 -2.03 24.48 14.36
C GLU A 41 -2.96 24.66 13.14
N TYR A 42 -3.57 25.84 12.99
CA TYR A 42 -4.59 26.11 11.95
C TYR A 42 -4.21 27.26 10.98
N THR A 43 -3.01 27.83 11.08
CA THR A 43 -2.63 29.02 10.31
C THR A 43 -1.23 28.87 9.73
N PHE A 44 -1.12 28.89 8.41
CA PHE A 44 0.17 28.93 7.70
C PHE A 44 0.75 30.33 7.66
N ALA A 45 -0.09 31.38 7.66
CA ALA A 45 0.23 32.79 7.49
C ALA A 45 0.89 33.08 6.13
N ALA A 46 0.20 32.72 5.04
CA ALA A 46 0.67 32.76 3.66
C ALA A 46 1.28 34.13 3.26
N ASP A 47 0.61 35.23 3.59
CA ASP A 47 1.01 36.59 3.23
C ASP A 47 1.97 37.25 4.23
N ALA A 48 2.23 36.61 5.38
CA ALA A 48 3.20 37.12 6.33
C ALA A 48 4.62 37.12 5.76
N PRO A 49 5.50 38.06 6.16
CA PRO A 49 6.89 38.07 5.72
C PRO A 49 7.65 36.81 6.17
N ALA A 50 8.41 36.21 5.26
CA ALA A 50 9.34 35.15 5.58
C ALA A 50 10.55 35.70 6.34
N THR A 51 10.91 35.08 7.45
CA THR A 51 12.04 35.47 8.28
C THR A 51 13.32 34.75 7.91
N ARG A 52 14.47 35.24 8.39
CA ARG A 52 15.77 34.61 8.22
C ARG A 52 15.79 33.19 8.83
N ALA A 53 15.22 33.01 10.03
CA ALA A 53 15.10 31.73 10.67
C ALA A 53 14.24 30.76 9.85
N CYS A 54 13.13 31.25 9.26
CA CYS A 54 12.26 30.42 8.43
C CYS A 54 13.00 29.85 7.20
N LEU A 55 13.78 30.67 6.50
CA LEU A 55 14.53 30.20 5.32
C LEU A 55 15.64 29.21 5.71
N VAL A 56 16.47 29.54 6.72
CA VAL A 56 17.55 28.60 7.10
C VAL A 56 17.02 27.27 7.59
N GLN A 57 15.89 27.29 8.29
CA GLN A 57 15.22 26.05 8.74
C GLN A 57 14.69 25.24 7.55
N ALA A 58 14.13 25.90 6.53
CA ALA A 58 13.68 25.23 5.31
C ALA A 58 14.86 24.59 4.54
N LEU A 59 15.97 25.29 4.38
CA LEU A 59 17.17 24.77 3.72
C LEU A 59 17.81 23.63 4.52
N TYR A 60 17.86 23.74 5.85
CA TYR A 60 18.33 22.70 6.75
C TYR A 60 17.49 21.42 6.66
N ARG A 61 16.16 21.56 6.60
CA ARG A 61 15.24 20.42 6.40
C ARG A 61 15.36 19.83 5.00
N MET A 62 15.61 20.66 3.99
CA MET A 62 15.88 20.19 2.60
C MET A 62 17.16 19.35 2.54
N GLU A 63 18.12 19.57 3.46
CA GLU A 63 19.33 18.75 3.66
C GLU A 63 19.10 17.58 4.64
N HIS A 64 17.87 17.21 4.91
CA HIS A 64 17.50 16.13 5.84
C HIS A 64 17.98 16.32 7.28
N ALA A 65 18.06 17.57 7.71
CA ALA A 65 18.37 17.99 9.09
C ALA A 65 19.64 17.30 9.66
N PRO A 66 20.82 17.45 9.05
CA PRO A 66 22.05 16.82 9.51
C PRO A 66 22.45 17.31 10.92
N ALA A 67 23.18 16.49 11.66
CA ALA A 67 23.69 16.89 12.96
C ALA A 67 24.60 18.12 12.84
N ALA A 68 24.47 19.08 13.73
CA ALA A 68 25.30 20.28 13.80
C ALA A 68 25.51 20.68 15.27
N ASP A 69 26.75 20.95 15.63
CA ASP A 69 27.18 21.29 17.00
C ASP A 69 28.05 22.53 17.06
N THR A 70 28.09 23.29 15.96
CA THR A 70 28.91 24.53 15.89
C THR A 70 28.50 25.51 16.98
N VAL A 71 29.45 25.96 17.77
CA VAL A 71 29.22 26.97 18.79
C VAL A 71 28.93 28.32 18.11
N LEU A 72 27.75 28.86 18.33
CA LEU A 72 27.35 30.17 17.81
C LEU A 72 27.84 31.29 18.73
N THR A 73 28.25 32.38 18.12
CA THR A 73 28.55 33.64 18.84
C THR A 73 27.36 34.59 18.89
N PHE A 74 26.26 34.26 18.26
CA PHE A 74 25.07 35.11 18.16
C PHE A 74 24.30 35.17 19.49
N GLN A 75 24.19 36.34 20.04
CA GLN A 75 23.50 36.61 21.32
C GLN A 75 21.98 36.62 21.20
N ASP A 76 21.48 36.76 19.98
CA ASP A 76 20.05 36.85 19.66
C ASP A 76 19.46 35.51 19.12
N VAL A 77 20.21 34.41 19.27
CA VAL A 77 19.75 33.04 19.01
C VAL A 77 19.75 32.27 20.34
N ALA A 78 18.56 32.05 20.90
CA ALA A 78 18.41 31.38 22.18
C ALA A 78 18.81 29.89 22.08
N GLU A 79 19.31 29.32 23.17
CA GLU A 79 19.73 27.91 23.23
C GLU A 79 18.56 26.93 23.07
N ASP A 80 17.36 27.35 23.36
CA ASP A 80 16.10 26.59 23.21
C ASP A 80 15.33 26.93 21.91
N ALA A 81 15.92 27.75 21.03
CA ALA A 81 15.25 28.12 19.78
C ALA A 81 15.08 26.90 18.87
N SER A 82 13.87 26.67 18.36
CA SER A 82 13.56 25.55 17.45
C SER A 82 14.38 25.53 16.15
N PHE A 83 14.98 26.64 15.79
CA PHE A 83 15.85 26.81 14.62
C PHE A 83 17.34 26.86 14.97
N LEU A 84 17.74 26.64 16.24
CA LEU A 84 19.14 26.71 16.68
C LEU A 84 20.06 25.85 15.82
N THR A 85 19.75 24.55 15.71
CA THR A 85 20.56 23.58 14.95
C THR A 85 20.65 23.94 13.47
N ALA A 86 19.57 24.49 12.89
CA ALA A 86 19.57 24.96 11.52
C ALA A 86 20.51 26.16 11.33
N VAL A 87 20.58 27.09 12.30
CA VAL A 87 21.52 28.22 12.28
C VAL A 87 22.96 27.73 12.46
N GLN A 88 23.22 26.79 13.38
CA GLN A 88 24.53 26.17 13.58
C GLN A 88 25.03 25.53 12.27
N TRP A 89 24.20 24.71 11.64
CA TRP A 89 24.51 24.07 10.37
C TRP A 89 24.73 25.09 9.23
N GLY A 90 23.87 26.08 9.11
CA GLY A 90 23.97 27.09 8.06
C GLY A 90 25.23 27.96 8.16
N VAL A 91 25.68 28.26 9.39
CA VAL A 91 26.93 28.98 9.65
C VAL A 91 28.15 28.10 9.33
N SER A 92 28.17 26.87 9.83
CA SER A 92 29.31 25.95 9.61
C SER A 92 29.56 25.64 8.14
N ASN A 93 28.50 25.70 7.31
CA ASN A 93 28.58 25.42 5.87
C ASN A 93 28.61 26.71 5.01
N GLY A 94 28.74 27.89 5.62
CA GLY A 94 28.86 29.15 4.88
C GLY A 94 27.60 29.63 4.17
N ILE A 95 26.46 28.97 4.41
CA ILE A 95 25.17 29.27 3.76
C ILE A 95 24.61 30.60 4.30
N ILE A 96 24.77 30.83 5.59
CA ILE A 96 24.33 32.05 6.27
C ILE A 96 25.46 32.73 7.03
N THR A 97 25.33 34.04 7.19
CA THR A 97 26.22 34.85 8.03
C THR A 97 25.38 35.73 8.94
N GLY A 98 25.93 36.16 10.07
CA GLY A 98 25.30 37.17 10.91
C GLY A 98 25.27 38.56 10.24
N TYR A 99 24.51 39.48 10.83
CA TYR A 99 24.63 40.92 10.55
C TYR A 99 25.92 41.50 11.15
N SER A 100 26.39 40.84 12.22
CA SER A 100 27.70 41.04 12.83
C SER A 100 28.15 39.68 13.43
N ASP A 101 29.35 39.68 14.04
CA ASP A 101 29.88 38.49 14.72
C ASP A 101 29.00 37.98 15.88
N THR A 102 28.17 38.86 16.42
CA THR A 102 27.33 38.55 17.60
C THR A 102 25.80 38.67 17.36
N VAL A 103 25.37 39.01 16.14
CA VAL A 103 23.95 39.30 15.84
C VAL A 103 23.51 38.59 14.55
N PHE A 104 22.53 37.67 14.63
CA PHE A 104 21.94 36.96 13.50
C PHE A 104 20.65 37.59 12.95
N ARG A 105 19.81 38.12 13.83
CA ARG A 105 18.48 38.67 13.57
C ARG A 105 17.50 37.61 13.00
N PRO A 106 17.19 36.52 13.72
CA PRO A 106 16.38 35.40 13.24
C PRO A 106 14.97 35.83 12.79
N GLY A 107 14.34 36.75 13.49
CA GLY A 107 12.99 37.26 13.23
C GLY A 107 12.91 38.35 12.14
N THR A 108 14.04 38.79 11.58
CA THR A 108 14.02 39.82 10.54
C THR A 108 13.50 39.28 9.22
N SER A 109 12.59 39.99 8.60
CA SER A 109 12.03 39.67 7.28
C SER A 109 13.12 39.75 6.20
N LEU A 110 13.15 38.75 5.30
CA LEU A 110 14.09 38.71 4.19
C LEU A 110 13.63 39.58 3.04
N THR A 111 14.55 40.38 2.46
CA THR A 111 14.34 40.95 1.14
C THR A 111 14.59 39.89 0.04
N ARG A 112 14.07 40.13 -1.15
CA ARG A 112 14.24 39.22 -2.30
C ARG A 112 15.71 39.01 -2.66
N GLU A 113 16.54 40.06 -2.59
CA GLU A 113 17.97 39.94 -2.82
C GLU A 113 18.70 39.14 -1.72
N GLN A 114 18.33 39.36 -0.44
CA GLN A 114 18.91 38.57 0.68
C GLN A 114 18.52 37.10 0.58
N PHE A 115 17.29 36.84 0.18
CA PHE A 115 16.83 35.49 -0.09
C PHE A 115 17.66 34.83 -1.20
N ALA A 116 17.86 35.53 -2.34
CA ALA A 116 18.68 35.06 -3.45
C ALA A 116 20.10 34.66 -3.00
N VAL A 117 20.71 35.49 -2.13
CA VAL A 117 22.08 35.20 -1.64
C VAL A 117 22.14 33.95 -0.79
N MET A 118 21.17 33.73 0.10
CA MET A 118 21.16 32.51 0.92
C MET A 118 20.90 31.27 0.06
N LEU A 119 20.00 31.37 -0.93
CA LEU A 119 19.71 30.27 -1.86
C LEU A 119 20.91 29.96 -2.76
N TYR A 120 21.59 30.98 -3.28
CA TYR A 120 22.80 30.83 -4.09
C TYR A 120 23.92 30.14 -3.32
N ARG A 121 24.20 30.54 -2.08
CA ARG A 121 25.20 29.89 -1.22
C ARG A 121 24.83 28.44 -0.89
N PHE A 122 23.55 28.16 -0.72
CA PHE A 122 23.10 26.79 -0.53
C PHE A 122 23.28 25.98 -1.82
N ALA A 123 23.02 26.55 -2.99
CA ALA A 123 23.31 25.93 -4.29
C ALA A 123 24.83 25.64 -4.45
N GLU A 124 25.72 26.58 -4.08
CA GLU A 124 27.16 26.34 -4.07
C GLU A 124 27.55 25.21 -3.08
N TYR A 125 26.97 25.20 -1.88
CA TYR A 125 27.16 24.11 -0.91
C TYR A 125 26.75 22.75 -1.49
N LYS A 126 25.65 22.71 -2.21
CA LYS A 126 25.16 21.51 -2.92
C LYS A 126 25.96 21.21 -4.19
N LYS A 127 26.94 22.04 -4.57
CA LYS A 127 27.72 21.94 -5.82
C LYS A 127 26.86 21.98 -7.08
N LEU A 128 25.72 22.68 -7.02
CA LEU A 128 24.92 22.94 -8.21
C LEU A 128 25.70 23.79 -9.22
N ASP A 129 25.37 23.70 -10.50
CA ASP A 129 25.89 24.64 -11.49
C ASP A 129 25.26 26.02 -11.25
N VAL A 130 26.05 26.96 -10.75
CA VAL A 130 25.64 28.34 -10.50
C VAL A 130 26.20 29.33 -11.53
N THR A 131 26.64 28.83 -12.69
CA THR A 131 27.26 29.65 -13.74
C THR A 131 26.23 30.37 -14.63
N ALA A 132 24.97 29.92 -14.64
CA ALA A 132 23.90 30.56 -15.37
C ALA A 132 23.69 32.00 -14.85
N GLN A 133 23.59 32.97 -15.76
CA GLN A 133 23.40 34.39 -15.41
C GLN A 133 22.44 35.08 -16.38
N SER A 134 21.41 35.70 -15.84
CA SER A 134 20.52 36.59 -16.59
C SER A 134 21.06 38.03 -16.60
N ALA A 135 20.96 38.69 -17.74
CA ALA A 135 21.45 40.08 -17.87
C ALA A 135 20.68 41.12 -17.03
N LEU A 136 19.52 40.80 -16.52
CA LEU A 136 18.58 41.65 -15.76
C LEU A 136 18.25 43.02 -16.38
N SER A 137 18.75 43.32 -17.59
CA SER A 137 18.59 44.63 -18.27
C SER A 137 17.14 44.95 -18.68
N GLY A 138 16.27 43.94 -18.67
CA GLY A 138 14.82 44.10 -18.88
C GLY A 138 14.06 44.69 -17.67
N TYR A 139 14.72 44.76 -16.49
CA TYR A 139 14.10 45.24 -15.28
C TYR A 139 14.58 46.66 -14.95
N THR A 140 13.64 47.60 -14.82
CA THR A 140 13.92 49.04 -14.59
C THR A 140 14.59 49.31 -13.25
N ASP A 141 14.44 48.43 -12.29
CA ASP A 141 14.96 48.52 -10.92
C ASP A 141 16.17 47.62 -10.65
N ALA A 142 16.76 47.04 -11.71
CA ALA A 142 17.96 46.18 -11.57
C ALA A 142 19.14 46.93 -10.90
N SER A 143 19.28 48.23 -11.13
CA SER A 143 20.31 49.07 -10.51
C SER A 143 20.14 49.23 -8.98
N SER A 144 19.00 48.90 -8.42
CA SER A 144 18.76 48.93 -6.96
C SER A 144 19.25 47.69 -6.24
N ILE A 145 19.70 46.65 -6.96
CA ILE A 145 20.31 45.46 -6.38
C ILE A 145 21.66 45.85 -5.78
N HIS A 146 21.87 45.50 -4.52
CA HIS A 146 23.15 45.76 -3.88
C HIS A 146 24.28 44.93 -4.47
N PRO A 147 25.54 45.42 -4.54
CA PRO A 147 26.66 44.68 -5.14
C PRO A 147 26.85 43.28 -4.62
N TYR A 148 26.62 43.03 -3.32
CA TYR A 148 26.76 41.69 -2.70
C TYR A 148 25.75 40.65 -3.20
N ALA A 149 24.64 41.08 -3.75
CA ALA A 149 23.54 40.24 -4.18
C ALA A 149 23.44 40.11 -5.71
N GLN A 150 24.27 40.83 -6.47
CA GLN A 150 24.11 40.92 -7.92
C GLN A 150 24.26 39.55 -8.63
N THR A 151 25.31 38.81 -8.31
CA THR A 151 25.53 37.46 -8.88
C THR A 151 24.40 36.48 -8.51
N ALA A 152 23.99 36.50 -7.24
CA ALA A 152 22.91 35.64 -6.76
C ALA A 152 21.57 35.95 -7.41
N MET A 153 21.26 37.23 -7.63
CA MET A 153 20.04 37.63 -8.32
C MET A 153 20.05 37.31 -9.81
N GLN A 154 21.21 37.41 -10.48
CA GLN A 154 21.38 37.04 -11.87
C GLN A 154 21.20 35.55 -12.08
N TRP A 155 21.81 34.74 -11.20
CA TRP A 155 21.63 33.29 -11.18
C TRP A 155 20.18 32.91 -10.88
N ALA A 156 19.61 33.38 -9.79
CA ALA A 156 18.24 33.02 -9.39
C ALA A 156 17.19 33.42 -10.43
N ASN A 157 17.44 34.47 -11.22
CA ASN A 157 16.58 34.87 -12.32
C ASN A 157 16.82 34.02 -13.57
N ALA A 158 18.05 33.61 -13.87
CA ALA A 158 18.36 32.70 -14.96
C ALA A 158 17.72 31.32 -14.78
N GLU A 159 17.69 30.85 -13.52
CA GLU A 159 17.06 29.58 -13.11
C GLU A 159 15.54 29.70 -12.84
N GLU A 160 14.93 30.84 -13.17
CA GLU A 160 13.50 31.12 -12.95
C GLU A 160 13.02 30.97 -11.49
N LEU A 161 13.95 30.91 -10.54
CA LEU A 161 13.65 30.83 -9.10
C LEU A 161 13.08 32.16 -8.58
N ILE A 162 13.69 33.29 -8.99
CA ILE A 162 13.24 34.63 -8.68
C ILE A 162 12.93 35.37 -9.98
N THR A 163 11.66 35.48 -10.31
CA THR A 163 11.17 36.22 -11.48
C THR A 163 10.73 37.63 -11.10
N GLY A 164 10.42 38.46 -12.09
CA GLY A 164 9.88 39.82 -11.83
C GLY A 164 8.59 39.82 -11.01
N THR A 165 8.42 40.85 -10.20
CA THR A 165 7.13 41.14 -9.53
C THR A 165 6.12 41.71 -10.50
N THR A 166 6.62 42.31 -11.58
CA THR A 166 5.89 42.67 -12.79
C THR A 166 6.74 42.33 -14.01
N ALA A 167 6.25 42.59 -15.21
CA ALA A 167 7.03 42.36 -16.44
C ALA A 167 8.34 43.18 -16.49
N THR A 168 8.45 44.28 -15.74
CA THR A 168 9.55 45.24 -15.80
C THR A 168 10.23 45.55 -14.47
N THR A 169 9.84 44.89 -13.37
CA THR A 169 10.43 45.14 -12.04
C THR A 169 10.74 43.83 -11.30
N LEU A 170 11.92 43.76 -10.66
CA LEU A 170 12.35 42.65 -9.79
C LEU A 170 12.01 42.86 -8.33
N SER A 171 11.90 44.11 -7.89
CA SER A 171 11.67 44.52 -6.50
C SER A 171 12.68 43.91 -5.50
N PRO A 172 14.00 44.08 -5.67
CA PRO A 172 15.01 43.38 -4.88
C PRO A 172 14.94 43.69 -3.39
N GLN A 173 14.49 44.91 -3.02
CA GLN A 173 14.35 45.36 -1.64
C GLN A 173 13.01 45.01 -0.98
N ARG A 174 12.07 44.47 -1.76
CA ARG A 174 10.78 44.05 -1.22
C ARG A 174 10.95 42.75 -0.41
N THR A 175 10.24 42.66 0.71
CA THR A 175 10.21 41.46 1.53
C THR A 175 9.52 40.30 0.82
N VAL A 176 10.02 39.09 1.03
CA VAL A 176 9.44 37.81 0.55
C VAL A 176 8.36 37.38 1.53
N SER A 177 7.15 37.04 1.05
CA SER A 177 6.13 36.41 1.87
C SER A 177 6.40 34.92 2.05
N ARG A 178 5.75 34.28 3.03
CA ARG A 178 5.85 32.81 3.26
C ARG A 178 5.32 32.02 2.07
N ALA A 179 4.26 32.48 1.40
CA ALA A 179 3.77 31.89 0.16
C ALA A 179 4.79 31.97 -0.99
N GLN A 180 5.50 33.13 -1.11
CA GLN A 180 6.58 33.28 -2.09
C GLN A 180 7.78 32.38 -1.76
N LEU A 181 8.12 32.25 -0.47
CA LEU A 181 9.17 31.31 -0.03
C LEU A 181 8.80 29.87 -0.43
N ALA A 182 7.57 29.41 -0.14
CA ALA A 182 7.11 28.08 -0.52
C ALA A 182 7.19 27.86 -2.04
N THR A 183 6.79 28.85 -2.84
CA THR A 183 6.85 28.79 -4.31
C THR A 183 8.29 28.63 -4.83
N ILE A 184 9.24 29.36 -4.24
CA ILE A 184 10.65 29.28 -4.65
C ILE A 184 11.26 27.94 -4.20
N LEU A 185 10.93 27.46 -2.99
CA LEU A 185 11.38 26.14 -2.51
C LEU A 185 10.84 25.02 -3.39
N GLN A 186 9.59 25.09 -3.84
CA GLN A 186 9.02 24.11 -4.76
C GLN A 186 9.76 24.07 -6.11
N ARG A 187 10.15 25.23 -6.65
CA ARG A 187 10.95 25.34 -7.88
C ARG A 187 12.38 24.87 -7.69
N PHE A 188 12.95 25.10 -6.53
CA PHE A 188 14.34 24.78 -6.23
C PHE A 188 14.58 23.31 -5.83
N ALA A 189 13.63 22.69 -5.17
CA ALA A 189 13.75 21.31 -4.68
C ALA A 189 14.16 20.29 -5.77
N PRO A 190 13.63 20.33 -7.01
CA PRO A 190 14.08 19.44 -8.09
C PRO A 190 15.57 19.60 -8.43
N MET A 191 16.10 20.80 -8.42
CA MET A 191 17.52 21.08 -8.72
C MET A 191 18.44 20.42 -7.68
N VAL A 192 18.10 20.53 -6.40
CA VAL A 192 18.85 19.92 -5.29
C VAL A 192 18.78 18.39 -5.38
N SER A 193 17.61 17.85 -5.65
CA SER A 193 17.40 16.41 -5.79
C SER A 193 18.14 15.82 -7.01
N TYR A 194 18.26 16.56 -8.10
CA TYR A 194 18.99 16.14 -9.30
C TYR A 194 20.49 16.02 -9.04
N GLN A 195 21.11 17.02 -8.41
CA GLN A 195 22.57 17.04 -8.19
C GLN A 195 23.02 16.10 -7.07
N GLN A 196 22.20 15.84 -6.07
CA GLN A 196 22.51 14.81 -5.08
C GLN A 196 22.74 13.44 -5.72
N ARG A 197 22.17 13.21 -6.91
CA ARG A 197 22.31 11.98 -7.68
C ARG A 197 23.47 11.94 -8.66
N GLU A 198 23.88 13.08 -9.20
CA GLU A 198 25.07 13.16 -10.08
C GLU A 198 26.37 12.96 -9.27
N THR A 199 26.39 13.35 -8.00
CA THR A 199 27.56 13.16 -7.10
C THR A 199 27.59 11.81 -6.42
N ASP A 200 26.44 11.15 -6.27
CA ASP A 200 26.34 9.75 -5.84
C ASP A 200 26.34 8.86 -7.10
N ALA A 201 27.49 8.27 -7.45
CA ALA A 201 27.48 7.14 -8.36
C ALA A 201 26.40 6.16 -7.90
N PRO A 202 25.59 5.55 -8.80
CA PRO A 202 24.53 4.64 -8.41
C PRO A 202 25.06 3.67 -7.36
N LYS A 203 24.58 3.75 -6.13
CA LYS A 203 25.00 2.83 -5.08
C LYS A 203 24.70 1.43 -5.57
N PRO A 204 25.62 0.49 -5.40
CA PRO A 204 25.34 -0.90 -5.77
C PRO A 204 24.06 -1.34 -5.07
N PRO A 205 23.24 -2.18 -5.74
CA PRO A 205 21.99 -2.67 -5.15
C PRO A 205 22.23 -3.21 -3.75
N GLN A 206 21.46 -2.76 -2.77
CA GLN A 206 21.50 -3.31 -1.41
C GLN A 206 20.52 -4.47 -1.35
N THR A 207 21.04 -5.67 -1.08
CA THR A 207 20.23 -6.87 -0.99
C THR A 207 20.31 -7.45 0.42
N HIS A 208 19.16 -7.65 1.05
CA HIS A 208 19.00 -8.39 2.28
C HIS A 208 18.27 -9.71 1.98
N SER A 209 18.78 -10.82 2.49
CA SER A 209 18.18 -12.14 2.31
C SER A 209 18.02 -12.84 3.65
N TYR A 210 16.87 -13.46 3.84
CA TYR A 210 16.55 -14.22 5.05
C TYR A 210 15.53 -15.33 4.73
N THR A 211 15.44 -16.33 5.59
CA THR A 211 14.36 -17.33 5.49
C THR A 211 13.04 -16.66 5.90
N ALA A 212 12.13 -16.51 4.95
CA ALA A 212 10.81 -15.93 5.20
C ALA A 212 9.94 -16.92 5.98
N PHE A 213 9.93 -18.18 5.54
CA PHE A 213 9.24 -19.30 6.19
C PHE A 213 9.80 -20.64 5.69
N THR A 214 9.50 -21.68 6.43
CA THR A 214 9.87 -23.06 6.08
C THR A 214 8.62 -23.85 5.75
N THR A 215 8.71 -24.71 4.72
CA THR A 215 7.66 -25.64 4.31
C THR A 215 8.15 -27.08 4.43
N LYS A 216 7.27 -28.07 4.24
CA LYS A 216 7.65 -29.49 4.09
C LYS A 216 8.64 -29.74 2.94
N LEU A 217 8.74 -28.81 1.99
CA LEU A 217 9.61 -28.89 0.81
C LEU A 217 10.93 -28.13 0.99
N GLY A 218 11.17 -27.57 2.15
CA GLY A 218 12.36 -26.79 2.51
C GLY A 218 12.08 -25.32 2.77
N ASP A 219 13.14 -24.57 2.98
CA ASP A 219 13.08 -23.15 3.27
C ASP A 219 12.68 -22.34 2.04
N VAL A 220 11.88 -21.32 2.27
CA VAL A 220 11.59 -20.26 1.31
C VAL A 220 12.35 -19.01 1.73
N THR A 221 13.33 -18.62 0.92
CA THR A 221 14.16 -17.45 1.15
C THR A 221 13.51 -16.23 0.51
N ARG A 222 13.38 -15.14 1.27
CA ARG A 222 13.02 -13.82 0.74
C ARG A 222 14.26 -12.94 0.64
N SER A 223 14.47 -12.40 -0.55
CA SER A 223 15.49 -11.39 -0.82
C SER A 223 14.80 -10.08 -1.15
N GLU A 224 15.23 -9.02 -0.49
CA GLU A 224 14.78 -7.66 -0.77
C GLU A 224 15.95 -6.87 -1.32
N THR A 225 15.78 -6.25 -2.48
CA THR A 225 16.80 -5.45 -3.14
C THR A 225 16.25 -4.07 -3.42
N GLU A 226 16.99 -3.05 -3.03
CA GLU A 226 16.73 -1.66 -3.35
C GLU A 226 17.84 -1.10 -4.22
N GLN A 227 17.48 -0.32 -5.21
CA GLN A 227 18.39 0.29 -6.16
C GLN A 227 17.89 1.65 -6.60
N ASP A 228 18.71 2.66 -6.38
CA ASP A 228 18.50 3.99 -6.96
C ASP A 228 19.13 4.03 -8.35
N LEU A 229 18.28 4.20 -9.36
CA LEU A 229 18.66 4.51 -10.73
C LEU A 229 18.51 6.02 -10.93
N THR A 230 19.07 6.56 -12.02
CA THR A 230 19.08 8.01 -12.26
C THR A 230 17.69 8.66 -12.20
N GLU A 231 16.67 7.97 -12.69
CA GLU A 231 15.31 8.52 -12.80
C GLU A 231 14.28 7.76 -11.97
N VAL A 232 14.64 6.59 -11.46
CA VAL A 232 13.72 5.65 -10.84
C VAL A 232 14.34 5.00 -9.63
N HIS A 233 13.62 5.01 -8.52
CA HIS A 233 13.87 4.09 -7.42
C HIS A 233 13.21 2.75 -7.76
N ARG A 234 13.97 1.66 -7.66
CA ARG A 234 13.48 0.30 -7.86
C ARG A 234 13.67 -0.52 -6.60
N ALA A 235 12.59 -1.18 -6.18
CA ALA A 235 12.64 -2.20 -5.14
C ALA A 235 12.15 -3.54 -5.70
N THR A 236 12.75 -4.64 -5.25
CA THR A 236 12.27 -5.99 -5.58
C THR A 236 12.19 -6.84 -4.33
N ARG A 237 11.15 -7.68 -4.27
CA ARG A 237 11.01 -8.76 -3.29
C ARG A 237 10.97 -10.06 -4.06
N ARG A 238 11.88 -10.98 -3.73
CA ARG A 238 12.00 -12.26 -4.42
C ARG A 238 11.95 -13.40 -3.42
N TYR A 239 10.92 -14.25 -3.55
CA TYR A 239 10.77 -15.49 -2.81
C TYR A 239 11.31 -16.62 -3.64
N THR A 240 12.25 -17.40 -3.09
CA THR A 240 12.85 -18.55 -3.76
C THR A 240 12.64 -19.78 -2.92
N ASP A 241 12.00 -20.80 -3.47
CA ASP A 241 11.81 -22.11 -2.83
C ASP A 241 12.96 -23.07 -3.18
N GLY A 242 13.09 -24.13 -2.37
CA GLY A 242 14.07 -25.20 -2.61
C GLY A 242 13.76 -26.09 -3.83
N GLN A 243 12.63 -25.84 -4.52
CA GLN A 243 12.19 -26.62 -5.69
C GLN A 243 12.50 -25.92 -7.02
N GLY A 244 13.16 -24.75 -6.97
CA GLY A 244 13.58 -24.00 -8.15
C GLY A 244 12.54 -23.04 -8.70
N CYS A 245 11.46 -22.75 -7.94
CA CYS A 245 10.55 -21.65 -8.23
C CYS A 245 11.02 -20.39 -7.52
N ALA A 246 10.95 -19.26 -8.21
CA ALA A 246 11.17 -17.95 -7.62
C ALA A 246 10.10 -16.96 -8.08
N VAL A 247 9.42 -16.34 -7.10
CA VAL A 247 8.41 -15.29 -7.32
C VAL A 247 9.04 -13.94 -6.98
N GLU A 248 9.13 -13.07 -7.96
CA GLU A 248 9.66 -11.73 -7.81
C GLU A 248 8.56 -10.69 -8.03
N MET A 249 8.47 -9.76 -7.11
CA MET A 249 7.64 -8.58 -7.21
C MET A 249 8.54 -7.37 -7.33
N GLY A 250 8.43 -6.66 -8.45
CA GLY A 250 9.19 -5.45 -8.69
C GLY A 250 8.32 -4.22 -8.55
N HIS A 251 8.89 -3.20 -7.93
CA HIS A 251 8.31 -1.89 -7.70
C HIS A 251 9.20 -0.83 -8.30
N SER A 252 8.62 0.12 -9.00
CA SER A 252 9.34 1.27 -9.54
C SER A 252 8.60 2.56 -9.19
N ALA A 253 9.31 3.54 -8.68
CA ALA A 253 8.80 4.87 -8.38
C ALA A 253 9.62 5.92 -9.12
N ALA A 254 8.99 6.93 -9.71
CA ALA A 254 9.70 8.06 -10.28
C ALA A 254 10.33 8.88 -9.17
N VAL A 255 11.56 9.28 -9.38
CA VAL A 255 12.32 10.09 -8.43
C VAL A 255 12.33 11.56 -8.87
N LEU A 256 12.06 11.83 -10.14
CA LEU A 256 12.02 13.17 -10.74
C LEU A 256 10.60 13.50 -11.20
N ASP A 257 10.29 14.78 -11.30
CA ASP A 257 9.04 15.28 -11.89
C ASP A 257 9.06 15.26 -13.44
N ALA A 258 9.94 14.44 -14.02
CA ALA A 258 10.04 14.18 -15.45
C ALA A 258 9.64 12.74 -15.75
N PRO A 259 9.08 12.44 -16.92
CA PRO A 259 8.74 11.08 -17.30
C PRO A 259 9.96 10.17 -17.22
N ALA A 260 9.92 9.18 -16.32
CA ALA A 260 11.01 8.25 -16.11
C ALA A 260 10.67 6.87 -16.70
N HIS A 261 11.64 6.24 -17.33
CA HIS A 261 11.52 4.92 -17.95
C HIS A 261 12.51 3.94 -17.35
N THR A 262 12.07 2.72 -17.13
CA THR A 262 12.95 1.64 -16.65
C THR A 262 12.49 0.30 -17.20
N ALA A 263 13.38 -0.69 -17.17
CA ALA A 263 13.06 -2.07 -17.49
C ALA A 263 13.79 -3.04 -16.55
N ALA A 264 13.05 -4.04 -16.06
CA ALA A 264 13.67 -5.23 -15.47
C ALA A 264 13.93 -6.25 -16.58
N GLN A 265 14.97 -7.06 -16.45
CA GLN A 265 15.32 -8.04 -17.48
C GLN A 265 15.54 -9.42 -16.87
N PHE A 266 15.12 -10.44 -17.61
CA PHE A 266 15.46 -11.83 -17.33
C PHE A 266 15.68 -12.58 -18.65
N GLU A 267 16.36 -13.73 -18.55
CA GLU A 267 16.66 -14.56 -19.72
C GLU A 267 16.17 -15.98 -19.51
N MET A 268 15.69 -16.59 -20.58
CA MET A 268 15.43 -18.02 -20.65
C MET A 268 16.28 -18.62 -21.77
N LYS A 269 17.12 -19.59 -21.41
CA LYS A 269 17.97 -20.31 -22.38
C LYS A 269 17.16 -21.31 -23.16
N GLY A 270 17.40 -21.41 -24.47
CA GLY A 270 16.74 -22.39 -25.32
C GLY A 270 16.60 -21.97 -26.78
N THR A 271 16.20 -22.92 -27.60
CA THR A 271 16.13 -22.78 -29.05
C THR A 271 14.75 -22.39 -29.53
N SER A 272 13.71 -22.79 -28.81
CA SER A 272 12.31 -22.55 -29.17
C SER A 272 11.47 -22.22 -27.94
N GLY A 273 10.35 -21.54 -28.17
CA GLY A 273 9.44 -21.22 -27.09
C GLY A 273 8.07 -20.77 -27.55
N THR A 274 7.16 -20.69 -26.59
CA THR A 274 5.78 -20.21 -26.80
C THR A 274 5.40 -19.22 -25.72
N VAL A 275 4.51 -18.28 -26.08
CA VAL A 275 3.82 -17.41 -25.14
C VAL A 275 2.33 -17.70 -25.21
N ARG A 276 1.68 -17.79 -24.04
CA ARG A 276 0.23 -17.96 -23.89
C ARG A 276 -0.35 -16.87 -23.01
N TRP A 277 -1.63 -16.58 -23.23
CA TRP A 277 -2.42 -15.67 -22.39
C TRP A 277 -3.89 -16.04 -22.48
N TYR A 278 -4.64 -15.69 -21.46
CA TYR A 278 -6.09 -15.84 -21.48
C TYR A 278 -6.71 -14.54 -21.99
N ASP A 279 -7.44 -14.63 -23.12
CA ASP A 279 -8.20 -13.52 -23.69
C ASP A 279 -9.57 -13.47 -23.01
N THR A 280 -9.76 -12.50 -22.11
CA THR A 280 -10.99 -12.35 -21.34
C THR A 280 -12.19 -11.95 -22.22
N ALA A 281 -11.97 -11.18 -23.29
CA ALA A 281 -13.02 -10.78 -24.21
C ALA A 281 -13.54 -11.96 -25.05
N ALA A 282 -12.61 -12.84 -25.46
CA ALA A 282 -12.96 -14.05 -26.22
C ALA A 282 -13.22 -15.27 -25.31
N SER A 283 -13.03 -15.14 -23.99
CA SER A 283 -13.11 -16.22 -23.00
C SER A 283 -12.33 -17.48 -23.44
N SER A 284 -11.12 -17.29 -23.95
CA SER A 284 -10.34 -18.37 -24.54
C SER A 284 -8.84 -18.17 -24.39
N TRP A 285 -8.12 -19.30 -24.32
CA TRP A 285 -6.66 -19.30 -24.34
C TRP A 285 -6.14 -18.99 -25.74
N LYS A 286 -5.16 -18.08 -25.82
CA LYS A 286 -4.38 -17.75 -27.02
C LYS A 286 -2.94 -18.23 -26.86
N GLN A 287 -2.31 -18.56 -27.98
CA GLN A 287 -0.91 -18.99 -28.01
C GLN A 287 -0.24 -18.54 -29.29
N GLN A 288 1.03 -18.19 -29.20
CA GLN A 288 1.89 -17.96 -30.36
C GLN A 288 3.35 -18.38 -30.07
N PRO A 289 4.18 -18.67 -31.10
CA PRO A 289 5.61 -18.85 -30.92
C PRO A 289 6.26 -17.59 -30.33
N LEU A 290 7.30 -17.77 -29.52
CA LEU A 290 8.15 -16.66 -29.08
C LEU A 290 8.95 -16.11 -30.26
N THR A 291 8.67 -14.88 -30.63
CA THR A 291 9.38 -14.11 -31.67
C THR A 291 9.82 -12.78 -31.07
N ALA A 292 10.89 -12.17 -31.63
CA ALA A 292 11.29 -10.82 -31.26
C ALA A 292 10.14 -9.84 -31.52
N GLY A 293 9.87 -8.95 -30.56
CA GLY A 293 8.78 -7.99 -30.62
C GLY A 293 8.37 -7.49 -29.26
N THR A 294 7.26 -6.75 -29.21
CA THR A 294 6.70 -6.24 -27.94
C THR A 294 5.27 -6.71 -27.79
N LEU A 295 4.96 -7.26 -26.63
CA LEU A 295 3.61 -7.62 -26.21
C LEU A 295 3.04 -6.50 -25.32
N PRO A 296 1.74 -6.17 -25.45
CA PRO A 296 1.09 -5.16 -24.62
C PRO A 296 1.04 -5.59 -23.14
N SER A 297 0.40 -4.79 -22.31
CA SER A 297 0.16 -5.15 -20.92
C SER A 297 -0.74 -6.40 -20.81
N GLY A 298 -0.39 -7.31 -19.89
CA GLY A 298 -1.12 -8.55 -19.71
C GLY A 298 -0.46 -9.52 -18.73
N MET A 299 -1.10 -10.66 -18.54
CA MET A 299 -0.54 -11.82 -17.84
C MET A 299 -0.12 -12.87 -18.87
N TYR A 300 1.16 -13.20 -18.89
CA TYR A 300 1.79 -14.05 -19.90
C TYR A 300 2.40 -15.29 -19.27
N PHE A 301 2.20 -16.42 -19.95
CA PHE A 301 2.79 -17.71 -19.63
C PHE A 301 3.82 -18.04 -20.72
N LEU A 302 5.09 -17.98 -20.34
CA LEU A 302 6.22 -18.17 -21.23
C LEU A 302 6.75 -19.58 -21.04
N ARG A 303 7.03 -20.30 -22.13
CA ARG A 303 7.70 -21.60 -22.11
C ARG A 303 8.84 -21.60 -23.11
N VAL A 304 10.04 -21.94 -22.65
CA VAL A 304 11.24 -22.10 -23.48
C VAL A 304 11.84 -23.48 -23.21
N ASP A 305 11.88 -24.33 -24.24
CA ASP A 305 12.42 -25.72 -24.16
C ASP A 305 11.94 -26.50 -22.92
N GLY A 306 10.64 -26.34 -22.55
CA GLY A 306 10.00 -27.04 -21.44
C GLY A 306 10.07 -26.32 -20.08
N VAL A 307 10.83 -25.24 -19.96
CA VAL A 307 10.89 -24.42 -18.73
C VAL A 307 9.83 -23.33 -18.78
N ASP A 308 9.09 -23.17 -17.69
CA ASP A 308 8.01 -22.18 -17.58
C ASP A 308 8.41 -20.91 -16.79
N SER A 309 7.85 -19.78 -17.22
CA SER A 309 7.79 -18.53 -16.46
C SER A 309 6.41 -17.91 -16.58
N ILE A 310 5.96 -17.21 -15.53
CA ILE A 310 4.71 -16.45 -15.53
C ILE A 310 5.04 -14.99 -15.27
N LEU A 311 4.54 -14.09 -16.10
CA LEU A 311 4.76 -12.66 -15.98
C LEU A 311 3.44 -11.91 -15.98
N ILE A 312 3.25 -11.03 -14.99
CA ILE A 312 2.28 -9.94 -15.05
C ILE A 312 3.09 -8.68 -15.36
N THR A 313 2.79 -8.05 -16.49
CA THR A 313 3.48 -6.83 -16.93
C THR A 313 3.20 -5.66 -16.00
N PRO A 314 4.06 -4.64 -15.96
CA PRO A 314 3.93 -3.53 -15.06
C PRO A 314 2.58 -2.82 -15.15
N MET A 315 1.97 -2.62 -14.01
CA MET A 315 0.76 -1.82 -13.81
C MET A 315 1.14 -0.51 -13.15
N THR A 316 0.65 0.61 -13.68
CA THR A 316 0.93 1.94 -13.12
C THR A 316 -0.26 2.43 -12.30
N TYR A 317 0.03 2.95 -11.11
CA TYR A 317 -0.98 3.44 -10.16
C TYR A 317 -0.43 4.60 -9.32
N ALA A 318 -1.32 5.30 -8.64
CA ALA A 318 -1.00 6.22 -7.55
C ALA A 318 -1.57 5.67 -6.23
N ALA A 319 -0.83 5.85 -5.14
CA ALA A 319 -1.38 5.61 -3.80
C ALA A 319 -2.44 6.69 -3.49
N ARG A 320 -3.50 6.28 -2.81
CA ARG A 320 -4.57 7.13 -2.34
C ARG A 320 -4.67 7.03 -0.82
N ASP A 321 -5.30 8.02 -0.22
CA ASP A 321 -5.65 7.95 1.19
C ASP A 321 -6.46 6.67 1.46
N ASN A 322 -6.46 6.21 2.69
CA ASN A 322 -7.15 4.99 3.11
C ASN A 322 -6.60 3.68 2.51
N GLY A 323 -5.32 3.61 2.13
CA GLY A 323 -4.71 2.39 1.61
C GLY A 323 -5.27 1.91 0.27
N MET A 324 -5.95 2.77 -0.46
CA MET A 324 -6.42 2.51 -1.82
C MET A 324 -5.36 2.86 -2.85
N ILE A 325 -5.47 2.29 -4.03
CA ILE A 325 -4.69 2.67 -5.21
C ILE A 325 -5.62 3.09 -6.34
N GLU A 326 -5.21 4.11 -7.08
CA GLU A 326 -5.83 4.49 -8.35
C GLU A 326 -4.99 3.97 -9.51
N TYR A 327 -5.56 3.07 -10.27
CA TYR A 327 -4.94 2.43 -11.41
C TYR A 327 -5.06 3.26 -12.69
N PHE A 328 -4.00 3.35 -13.47
CA PHE A 328 -3.93 4.10 -14.73
C PHE A 328 -3.78 3.15 -15.94
N PRO A 329 -4.86 2.60 -16.51
CA PRO A 329 -4.78 1.59 -17.58
C PRO A 329 -4.05 2.09 -18.84
N GLY A 330 -4.09 3.38 -19.12
CA GLY A 330 -3.35 4.01 -20.24
C GLY A 330 -1.84 4.15 -20.03
N LYS A 331 -1.34 3.85 -18.82
CA LYS A 331 0.08 3.94 -18.44
C LYS A 331 0.70 2.59 -18.10
N ASN A 332 0.13 1.50 -18.58
CA ASN A 332 0.67 0.17 -18.32
C ASN A 332 1.98 -0.06 -19.08
N GLY A 333 2.82 -0.90 -18.48
CA GLY A 333 4.04 -1.37 -19.10
C GLY A 333 3.80 -2.44 -20.19
N SER A 334 4.88 -2.93 -20.75
CA SER A 334 4.87 -3.93 -21.83
C SER A 334 5.98 -4.96 -21.63
N LEU A 335 5.93 -6.04 -22.42
CA LEU A 335 6.96 -7.05 -22.46
C LEU A 335 7.69 -7.00 -23.82
N LYS A 336 8.94 -6.57 -23.84
CA LYS A 336 9.82 -6.69 -25.02
C LYS A 336 10.53 -8.02 -25.01
N ILE A 337 10.50 -8.72 -26.14
CA ILE A 337 11.15 -10.01 -26.37
C ILE A 337 12.25 -9.84 -27.40
N GLU A 338 13.45 -10.29 -27.10
CA GLU A 338 14.60 -10.26 -27.98
C GLU A 338 15.20 -11.67 -28.10
N ARG A 339 15.62 -12.05 -29.30
CA ARG A 339 16.39 -13.27 -29.53
C ARG A 339 17.83 -13.01 -29.15
N THR A 340 18.43 -13.89 -28.37
CA THR A 340 19.86 -13.87 -28.03
C THR A 340 20.55 -15.09 -28.65
N ALA A 341 21.88 -15.15 -28.58
CA ALA A 341 22.64 -16.30 -29.05
C ALA A 341 22.31 -17.60 -28.26
N SER A 342 21.89 -17.47 -26.99
CA SER A 342 21.64 -18.59 -26.09
C SER A 342 20.14 -18.84 -25.79
N GLY A 343 19.25 -17.95 -26.26
CA GLY A 343 17.83 -18.07 -25.90
C GLY A 343 17.01 -16.82 -26.20
N PHE A 344 16.26 -16.39 -25.20
CA PHE A 344 15.41 -15.21 -25.25
C PHE A 344 15.71 -14.30 -24.07
N ARG A 345 15.78 -12.99 -24.35
CA ARG A 345 15.80 -11.94 -23.32
C ARG A 345 14.44 -11.29 -23.29
N PHE A 346 13.94 -11.13 -22.09
CA PHE A 346 12.68 -10.48 -21.78
C PHE A 346 12.96 -9.20 -21.02
N SER A 347 12.49 -8.07 -21.55
CA SER A 347 12.56 -6.77 -20.88
C SER A 347 11.15 -6.34 -20.45
N VAL A 348 10.93 -6.33 -19.14
CA VAL A 348 9.69 -5.90 -18.49
C VAL A 348 9.74 -4.38 -18.45
N GLN A 349 9.11 -3.73 -19.43
CA GLN A 349 9.21 -2.29 -19.64
C GLN A 349 8.14 -1.57 -18.80
N VAL A 350 8.57 -0.64 -17.96
CA VAL A 350 7.69 0.27 -17.24
C VAL A 350 7.34 1.44 -18.18
N ALA A 351 6.08 1.85 -18.22
CA ALA A 351 5.66 3.07 -18.91
C ALA A 351 6.24 4.31 -18.21
N ALA A 352 6.14 5.46 -18.84
CA ALA A 352 6.61 6.72 -18.26
C ALA A 352 5.96 6.98 -16.89
N LEU A 353 6.79 6.97 -15.85
CA LEU A 353 6.38 7.31 -14.49
C LEU A 353 6.55 8.81 -14.26
N THR A 354 5.68 9.36 -13.44
CA THR A 354 5.77 10.73 -12.91
C THR A 354 5.78 10.68 -11.39
N GLN A 355 6.20 11.74 -10.74
CA GLN A 355 6.21 11.81 -9.28
C GLN A 355 4.84 11.43 -8.69
N GLY A 356 4.83 10.63 -7.63
CA GLY A 356 3.61 10.11 -7.00
C GLY A 356 2.93 8.97 -7.75
N THR A 357 3.52 8.50 -8.88
CA THR A 357 3.09 7.27 -9.54
C THR A 357 4.08 6.13 -9.35
N TYR A 358 3.54 4.93 -9.26
CA TYR A 358 4.27 3.69 -9.04
C TYR A 358 3.94 2.69 -10.13
N SER A 359 4.85 1.75 -10.37
CA SER A 359 4.60 0.68 -11.31
C SER A 359 5.14 -0.64 -10.78
N ASP A 360 4.26 -1.64 -10.70
CA ASP A 360 4.55 -2.95 -10.13
C ASP A 360 4.36 -4.07 -11.16
N TYR A 361 5.27 -5.05 -11.12
CA TYR A 361 5.17 -6.28 -11.89
C TYR A 361 5.32 -7.51 -10.98
N LEU A 362 4.82 -8.66 -11.45
CA LEU A 362 5.10 -9.97 -10.85
C LEU A 362 5.74 -10.88 -11.89
N LEU A 363 6.84 -11.51 -11.53
CA LEU A 363 7.54 -12.51 -12.33
C LEU A 363 7.74 -13.79 -11.52
N LEU A 364 7.19 -14.90 -11.99
CA LEU A 364 7.58 -16.22 -11.53
C LEU A 364 8.55 -16.83 -12.53
N THR A 365 9.71 -17.25 -12.07
CA THR A 365 10.69 -18.04 -12.83
C THR A 365 10.80 -19.45 -12.26
N SER A 366 11.08 -20.44 -13.11
CA SER A 366 11.32 -21.81 -12.69
C SER A 366 12.50 -22.44 -13.43
N GLN A 367 12.82 -23.66 -13.08
CA GLN A 367 13.78 -24.51 -13.81
C GLN A 367 13.10 -25.77 -14.38
N GLN A 368 11.77 -25.79 -14.39
CA GLN A 368 10.98 -26.94 -14.78
C GLN A 368 9.67 -26.53 -15.47
N THR A 369 8.97 -27.50 -16.03
CA THR A 369 7.59 -27.33 -16.47
C THR A 369 6.68 -27.20 -15.26
N LEU A 370 5.87 -26.14 -15.22
CA LEU A 370 4.95 -25.86 -14.13
C LEU A 370 3.49 -26.13 -14.47
N ILE A 371 3.12 -26.00 -15.74
CA ILE A 371 1.73 -26.05 -16.19
C ILE A 371 1.57 -27.12 -17.26
N ASP A 372 0.69 -28.06 -17.02
CA ASP A 372 0.25 -29.02 -18.04
C ASP A 372 -0.88 -28.41 -18.88
N TRP A 373 -0.50 -27.90 -20.06
CA TRP A 373 -1.44 -27.26 -20.97
C TRP A 373 -2.39 -28.24 -21.68
N SER A 374 -2.24 -29.54 -21.47
CA SER A 374 -3.17 -30.57 -21.95
C SER A 374 -4.28 -30.90 -20.95
N ASP A 375 -4.15 -30.47 -19.69
CA ASP A 375 -5.14 -30.67 -18.64
C ASP A 375 -6.20 -29.57 -18.64
N PRO A 376 -7.47 -29.87 -18.99
CA PRO A 376 -8.55 -28.88 -18.99
C PRO A 376 -8.81 -28.27 -17.59
N SER A 377 -8.58 -29.02 -16.51
CA SER A 377 -8.78 -28.53 -15.15
C SER A 377 -7.76 -27.43 -14.82
N MET A 378 -6.51 -27.63 -15.23
CA MET A 378 -5.43 -26.65 -15.11
C MET A 378 -5.73 -25.38 -15.92
N LEU A 379 -6.19 -25.54 -17.16
CA LEU A 379 -6.58 -24.40 -18.01
C LEU A 379 -7.72 -23.59 -17.38
N SER A 380 -8.74 -24.26 -16.85
CA SER A 380 -9.85 -23.60 -16.16
C SER A 380 -9.38 -22.88 -14.91
N ARG A 381 -8.52 -23.50 -14.11
CA ARG A 381 -7.98 -22.96 -12.87
C ARG A 381 -7.20 -21.65 -13.12
N TRP A 382 -6.25 -21.68 -14.07
CA TRP A 382 -5.45 -20.49 -14.41
C TRP A 382 -6.26 -19.40 -15.11
N ALA A 383 -7.31 -19.73 -15.87
CA ALA A 383 -8.25 -18.74 -16.40
C ALA A 383 -9.00 -18.01 -15.27
N ASN A 384 -9.30 -18.71 -14.16
CA ASN A 384 -9.97 -18.13 -12.99
C ASN A 384 -9.02 -17.36 -12.06
N TYR A 385 -7.71 -17.61 -12.10
CA TYR A 385 -6.71 -16.86 -11.35
C TYR A 385 -6.40 -15.52 -12.03
N SER A 386 -7.41 -14.69 -12.20
CA SER A 386 -7.24 -13.36 -12.81
C SER A 386 -6.51 -12.43 -11.83
N LEU A 387 -5.23 -12.19 -12.09
CA LEU A 387 -4.41 -11.23 -11.34
C LEU A 387 -4.32 -9.86 -12.02
N ILE A 388 -5.07 -9.66 -13.12
CA ILE A 388 -5.10 -8.42 -13.92
C ILE A 388 -6.52 -7.92 -14.22
N GLY A 389 -7.55 -8.65 -13.78
CA GLY A 389 -8.97 -8.30 -13.95
C GLY A 389 -9.48 -7.42 -12.81
N THR A 390 -10.32 -8.00 -11.96
CA THR A 390 -10.84 -7.37 -10.73
C THR A 390 -9.84 -7.39 -9.57
N ASN A 391 -8.72 -8.07 -9.73
CA ASN A 391 -7.66 -8.21 -8.74
C ASN A 391 -6.39 -7.56 -9.26
N ARG A 392 -5.59 -7.00 -8.36
CA ARG A 392 -4.27 -6.45 -8.64
C ARG A 392 -3.28 -6.99 -7.63
N TRP A 393 -2.14 -7.37 -8.14
CA TRP A 393 -1.02 -7.77 -7.34
C TRP A 393 0.02 -6.65 -7.37
N CYS A 394 0.24 -6.01 -6.23
CA CYS A 394 1.18 -4.92 -6.08
C CYS A 394 2.31 -5.32 -5.13
N TYR A 395 3.39 -4.59 -5.16
CA TYR A 395 4.57 -4.83 -4.33
C TYR A 395 4.24 -4.92 -2.82
N ASN A 396 3.23 -4.15 -2.36
CA ASN A 396 2.81 -4.10 -0.96
C ASN A 396 1.66 -5.05 -0.61
N GLY A 397 1.20 -5.87 -1.55
CA GLY A 397 0.16 -6.85 -1.29
C GLY A 397 -0.90 -6.95 -2.39
N TYR A 398 -2.03 -7.50 -1.99
CA TYR A 398 -3.11 -7.86 -2.87
C TYR A 398 -4.25 -6.85 -2.80
N TYR A 399 -4.68 -6.37 -3.96
CA TYR A 399 -5.72 -5.36 -4.10
C TYR A 399 -6.89 -5.89 -4.94
N TYR A 400 -8.07 -5.43 -4.58
CA TYR A 400 -9.33 -5.83 -5.19
C TYR A 400 -10.13 -4.60 -5.62
N THR A 401 -10.92 -4.72 -6.70
CA THR A 401 -11.80 -3.64 -7.17
C THR A 401 -12.73 -3.18 -6.06
N ALA A 402 -12.73 -1.90 -5.79
CA ALA A 402 -13.64 -1.31 -4.80
C ALA A 402 -15.09 -1.42 -5.31
N PRO A 403 -16.03 -2.00 -4.53
CA PRO A 403 -17.45 -1.93 -4.83
C PRO A 403 -17.94 -0.48 -4.79
N SER A 404 -19.00 -0.16 -5.55
CA SER A 404 -19.61 1.19 -5.56
C SER A 404 -20.18 1.63 -4.21
N THR A 405 -20.30 0.71 -3.26
CA THR A 405 -20.69 0.98 -1.87
C THR A 405 -19.53 1.41 -0.98
N TYR A 406 -18.30 1.42 -1.51
CA TYR A 406 -17.11 1.90 -0.81
C TYR A 406 -16.80 3.35 -1.19
N TYR A 407 -16.09 4.05 -0.32
CA TYR A 407 -15.66 5.43 -0.60
C TYR A 407 -14.18 5.63 -0.20
N PRO A 408 -13.42 6.48 -0.94
CA PRO A 408 -13.83 7.04 -2.23
C PRO A 408 -14.06 5.94 -3.27
N PHE A 409 -14.91 6.16 -4.27
CA PHE A 409 -15.20 5.19 -5.32
C PHE A 409 -14.91 5.78 -6.71
N ASP A 410 -14.18 5.00 -7.50
CA ASP A 410 -14.02 5.15 -8.94
C ASP A 410 -13.81 3.74 -9.53
N GLU A 411 -14.13 3.54 -10.80
CA GLU A 411 -13.96 2.23 -11.47
C GLU A 411 -12.50 1.75 -11.54
N ASN A 412 -11.54 2.67 -11.39
CA ASN A 412 -10.11 2.41 -11.35
C ASN A 412 -9.55 2.31 -9.92
N TYR A 413 -10.38 2.40 -8.90
CA TYR A 413 -9.95 2.28 -7.52
C TYR A 413 -9.94 0.82 -7.07
N PHE A 414 -8.84 0.45 -6.42
CA PHE A 414 -8.64 -0.86 -5.80
C PHE A 414 -8.23 -0.64 -4.34
N TYR A 415 -8.61 -1.55 -3.48
CA TYR A 415 -8.24 -1.50 -2.07
C TYR A 415 -7.59 -2.80 -1.62
N SER A 416 -6.71 -2.70 -0.63
CA SER A 416 -6.11 -3.88 -0.01
C SER A 416 -7.20 -4.70 0.67
N LEU A 417 -7.35 -5.96 0.24
CA LEU A 417 -8.36 -6.87 0.75
C LEU A 417 -7.74 -7.85 1.75
N PRO A 418 -8.06 -7.77 3.03
CA PRO A 418 -7.53 -8.70 4.02
C PRO A 418 -7.78 -10.18 3.66
N ALA A 419 -8.95 -10.53 3.17
CA ALA A 419 -9.31 -11.91 2.84
C ALA A 419 -8.43 -12.57 1.77
N ALA A 420 -7.82 -11.78 0.86
CA ALA A 420 -6.90 -12.28 -0.19
C ALA A 420 -7.38 -13.58 -0.88
N HIS A 421 -8.65 -13.62 -1.28
CA HIS A 421 -9.34 -14.85 -1.76
C HIS A 421 -8.57 -15.61 -2.84
N ILE A 422 -7.96 -14.91 -3.82
CA ILE A 422 -7.18 -15.57 -4.88
C ILE A 422 -5.90 -16.18 -4.30
N ALA A 423 -5.22 -15.47 -3.40
CA ALA A 423 -4.02 -15.98 -2.75
C ALA A 423 -4.31 -17.25 -1.92
N GLY A 424 -5.43 -17.27 -1.19
CA GLY A 424 -5.90 -18.44 -0.45
C GLY A 424 -6.19 -19.64 -1.37
N LYS A 425 -6.87 -19.40 -2.50
CA LYS A 425 -7.12 -20.46 -3.50
C LYS A 425 -5.80 -20.99 -4.07
N MET A 426 -4.87 -20.12 -4.44
CA MET A 426 -3.55 -20.50 -4.96
C MET A 426 -2.73 -21.28 -3.92
N ALA A 427 -2.75 -20.85 -2.66
CA ALA A 427 -2.06 -21.56 -1.59
C ALA A 427 -2.65 -22.94 -1.27
N ASN A 428 -3.92 -23.17 -1.59
CA ASN A 428 -4.57 -24.46 -1.41
C ASN A 428 -4.33 -25.42 -2.59
N ASP A 429 -3.72 -24.98 -3.69
CA ASP A 429 -3.35 -25.83 -4.82
C ASP A 429 -2.10 -26.66 -4.50
N THR A 430 -2.27 -27.75 -3.76
CA THR A 430 -1.17 -28.58 -3.27
C THR A 430 -0.37 -29.27 -4.37
N ASP A 431 -0.99 -29.50 -5.53
CA ASP A 431 -0.43 -30.17 -6.72
C ASP A 431 0.18 -29.21 -7.74
N GLN A 432 0.12 -27.87 -7.50
CA GLN A 432 0.51 -26.84 -8.45
C GLN A 432 1.65 -25.96 -7.93
N PRO A 433 2.92 -26.24 -8.32
CA PRO A 433 4.07 -25.48 -7.83
C PRO A 433 3.97 -23.97 -8.07
N ALA A 434 3.48 -23.55 -9.25
CA ALA A 434 3.35 -22.13 -9.59
C ALA A 434 2.31 -21.42 -8.72
N SER A 435 1.11 -22.00 -8.58
CA SER A 435 0.04 -21.46 -7.73
C SER A 435 0.50 -21.39 -6.29
N ARG A 436 1.10 -22.47 -5.78
CA ARG A 436 1.63 -22.52 -4.41
C ARG A 436 2.66 -21.41 -4.17
N ALA A 437 3.66 -21.28 -5.04
CA ALA A 437 4.72 -20.29 -4.87
C ALA A 437 4.16 -18.87 -4.83
N ILE A 438 3.26 -18.52 -5.76
CA ILE A 438 2.61 -17.21 -5.80
C ILE A 438 1.70 -17.03 -4.57
N GLY A 439 0.84 -17.99 -4.26
CA GLY A 439 -0.11 -17.90 -3.14
C GLY A 439 0.57 -17.71 -1.79
N LEU A 440 1.61 -18.50 -1.50
CA LEU A 440 2.35 -18.40 -0.23
C LEU A 440 3.09 -17.05 -0.12
N ALA A 441 3.71 -16.57 -1.20
CA ALA A 441 4.35 -15.24 -1.20
C ALA A 441 3.33 -14.12 -0.96
N MET A 442 2.14 -14.22 -1.55
CA MET A 442 1.04 -13.28 -1.33
C MET A 442 0.57 -13.26 0.12
N ILE A 443 0.33 -14.44 0.71
CA ILE A 443 -0.13 -14.55 2.09
C ILE A 443 0.96 -14.02 3.04
N ASP A 444 2.23 -14.32 2.80
CA ASP A 444 3.32 -13.83 3.65
C ASP A 444 3.35 -12.29 3.72
N LEU A 445 3.20 -11.61 2.58
CA LEU A 445 3.12 -10.15 2.54
C LEU A 445 1.88 -9.59 3.24
N MET A 446 0.72 -10.21 3.04
CA MET A 446 -0.52 -9.75 3.69
C MET A 446 -0.47 -9.88 5.20
N ARG A 447 0.23 -10.90 5.73
CA ARG A 447 0.44 -11.08 7.18
C ARG A 447 1.20 -9.92 7.82
N GLU A 448 2.02 -9.19 7.06
CA GLU A 448 2.75 -8.01 7.55
C GLU A 448 1.82 -6.84 7.88
N GLN A 449 0.61 -6.82 7.34
CA GLN A 449 -0.39 -5.77 7.57
C GLN A 449 -1.17 -5.95 8.88
N GLN A 450 -0.92 -7.03 9.65
CA GLN A 450 -1.57 -7.23 10.95
C GLN A 450 -1.16 -6.13 11.94
N ASN A 451 -2.16 -5.45 12.50
CA ASN A 451 -1.95 -4.35 13.47
C ASN A 451 -1.64 -4.85 14.89
N GLU A 452 -1.46 -3.91 15.82
CA GLU A 452 -1.19 -4.20 17.22
C GLU A 452 -2.32 -4.97 17.91
N TYR A 453 -3.57 -4.79 17.50
CA TYR A 453 -4.72 -5.53 18.05
C TYR A 453 -4.73 -7.00 17.60
N GLY A 454 -4.19 -7.33 16.43
CA GLY A 454 -4.15 -8.69 15.92
C GLY A 454 -4.98 -8.93 14.65
N PHE A 455 -5.64 -7.91 14.11
CA PHE A 455 -6.39 -8.01 12.85
C PHE A 455 -5.73 -7.19 11.72
N ILE A 456 -6.17 -7.42 10.49
CA ILE A 456 -5.81 -6.61 9.33
C ILE A 456 -6.95 -5.63 9.07
N PRO A 457 -6.71 -4.30 9.14
CA PRO A 457 -7.77 -3.30 8.97
C PRO A 457 -8.30 -3.25 7.53
N SER A 458 -9.63 -3.08 7.38
CA SER A 458 -10.26 -2.74 6.12
C SER A 458 -10.12 -1.26 5.86
N GLN A 459 -9.20 -0.88 4.97
CA GLN A 459 -8.79 0.52 4.77
C GLN A 459 -9.83 1.35 4.00
N ALA A 460 -10.54 0.75 3.05
CA ALA A 460 -11.62 1.45 2.34
C ALA A 460 -12.83 1.68 3.25
N GLY A 461 -13.41 2.87 3.17
CA GLY A 461 -14.65 3.17 3.90
C GLY A 461 -15.87 2.54 3.23
N SER A 462 -16.80 2.01 4.00
CA SER A 462 -18.09 1.54 3.51
C SER A 462 -19.18 2.59 3.75
N THR A 463 -19.92 2.97 2.69
CA THR A 463 -20.96 4.00 2.79
C THR A 463 -22.08 3.59 3.75
N TRP A 464 -22.48 2.32 3.71
CA TRP A 464 -23.54 1.82 4.58
C TRP A 464 -23.07 1.62 6.03
N LEU A 465 -21.83 1.12 6.28
CA LEU A 465 -21.27 1.03 7.64
C LEU A 465 -21.16 2.39 8.30
N LYS A 466 -20.75 3.41 7.52
CA LYS A 466 -20.74 4.80 7.99
C LYS A 466 -22.13 5.32 8.34
N THR A 467 -23.12 5.04 7.46
CA THR A 467 -24.48 5.54 7.62
C THR A 467 -25.21 4.84 8.76
N ASP A 468 -25.11 3.51 8.83
CA ASP A 468 -25.90 2.70 9.76
C ASP A 468 -25.26 2.60 11.15
N TYR A 469 -23.92 2.61 11.23
CA TYR A 469 -23.19 2.34 12.47
C TYR A 469 -22.13 3.38 12.84
N GLY A 470 -21.87 4.38 11.98
CA GLY A 470 -20.84 5.40 12.24
C GLY A 470 -19.39 4.90 12.04
N ILE A 471 -19.18 3.75 11.42
CA ILE A 471 -17.87 3.12 11.27
C ILE A 471 -17.04 3.83 10.19
N ALA A 472 -15.84 4.27 10.57
CA ALA A 472 -14.86 4.92 9.71
C ALA A 472 -13.94 3.90 8.99
N PRO A 473 -13.18 4.31 7.94
CA PRO A 473 -12.11 3.50 7.35
C PRO A 473 -11.10 2.99 8.38
N GLY A 474 -10.49 1.84 8.13
CA GLY A 474 -9.57 1.21 9.09
C GLY A 474 -10.24 0.27 10.08
N TYR A 475 -11.47 -0.10 9.81
CA TYR A 475 -12.29 -0.94 10.68
C TYR A 475 -11.90 -2.42 10.63
N TYR A 476 -12.30 -3.15 11.67
CA TYR A 476 -12.29 -4.59 11.73
C TYR A 476 -13.53 -5.16 11.03
N ASP A 477 -13.29 -6.05 10.08
CA ASP A 477 -14.30 -6.87 9.41
C ASP A 477 -14.01 -8.32 9.79
N THR A 478 -14.93 -8.94 10.49
CA THR A 478 -14.77 -10.31 11.00
C THR A 478 -14.59 -11.30 9.87
N ARG A 479 -15.38 -11.18 8.78
CA ARG A 479 -15.33 -12.12 7.67
C ARG A 479 -14.03 -12.06 6.89
N PHE A 480 -13.58 -10.87 6.51
CA PHE A 480 -12.34 -10.72 5.75
C PHE A 480 -11.13 -11.22 6.51
N ASN A 481 -11.08 -10.92 7.82
CA ASN A 481 -10.01 -11.42 8.67
C ASN A 481 -10.09 -12.93 8.85
N THR A 482 -11.26 -13.48 9.13
CA THR A 482 -11.44 -14.92 9.32
C THR A 482 -11.04 -15.71 8.09
N ASP A 483 -11.48 -15.31 6.89
CA ASP A 483 -11.10 -15.94 5.63
C ASP A 483 -9.58 -15.93 5.39
N PHE A 484 -8.93 -14.80 5.70
CA PHE A 484 -7.47 -14.70 5.58
C PHE A 484 -6.72 -15.62 6.54
N TRP A 485 -7.12 -15.62 7.82
CA TRP A 485 -6.43 -16.45 8.81
C TRP A 485 -6.75 -17.94 8.68
N LEU A 486 -7.90 -18.32 8.12
CA LEU A 486 -8.18 -19.69 7.67
C LEU A 486 -7.20 -20.13 6.55
N ALA A 487 -6.90 -19.23 5.61
CA ALA A 487 -5.88 -19.51 4.59
C ALA A 487 -4.48 -19.75 5.20
N ASN A 488 -4.13 -19.09 6.30
CA ASN A 488 -2.89 -19.36 7.03
C ASN A 488 -2.89 -20.74 7.71
N ILE A 489 -4.01 -21.14 8.30
CA ILE A 489 -4.15 -22.50 8.86
C ILE A 489 -4.01 -23.54 7.74
N ASN A 490 -4.69 -23.33 6.60
CA ASN A 490 -4.57 -24.20 5.44
C ASN A 490 -3.11 -24.34 4.96
N ALA A 491 -2.37 -23.22 4.92
CA ALA A 491 -0.95 -23.26 4.54
C ALA A 491 -0.11 -24.05 5.55
N ALA A 492 -0.39 -23.91 6.85
CA ALA A 492 0.29 -24.68 7.89
C ALA A 492 0.01 -26.19 7.74
N GLU A 493 -1.24 -26.58 7.52
CA GLU A 493 -1.65 -27.97 7.35
C GLU A 493 -1.13 -28.59 6.03
N ASN A 494 -1.34 -27.90 4.91
CA ASN A 494 -1.01 -28.40 3.57
C ASN A 494 0.50 -28.43 3.34
N PHE A 495 1.22 -27.41 3.78
CA PHE A 495 2.64 -27.24 3.44
C PHE A 495 3.58 -27.23 4.65
N GLY A 496 3.07 -27.35 5.87
CA GLY A 496 3.87 -27.36 7.09
C GLY A 496 4.44 -25.98 7.46
N VAL A 497 3.79 -24.89 7.07
CA VAL A 497 4.22 -23.50 7.40
C VAL A 497 3.78 -23.14 8.82
N THR A 498 4.25 -23.90 9.80
CA THR A 498 3.77 -23.78 11.20
C THR A 498 4.12 -22.46 11.87
N GLY A 499 5.22 -21.81 11.46
CA GLY A 499 5.60 -20.48 11.95
C GLY A 499 4.58 -19.37 11.65
N TRP A 500 3.61 -19.63 10.76
CA TRP A 500 2.53 -18.68 10.51
C TRP A 500 1.44 -18.69 11.58
N LEU A 501 1.34 -19.76 12.37
CA LEU A 501 0.35 -19.90 13.43
C LEU A 501 0.53 -18.87 14.57
N ASP A 502 1.72 -18.28 14.74
CA ASP A 502 1.94 -17.26 15.77
C ASP A 502 1.10 -15.99 15.55
N LYS A 503 1.10 -15.47 14.31
CA LYS A 503 0.25 -14.32 13.93
C LYS A 503 -1.22 -14.71 13.89
N THR A 504 -1.53 -15.94 13.45
CA THR A 504 -2.90 -16.48 13.46
C THR A 504 -3.43 -16.60 14.88
N ARG A 505 -2.58 -17.02 15.84
CA ARG A 505 -2.92 -17.05 17.28
C ARG A 505 -3.23 -15.65 17.81
N LYS A 506 -2.43 -14.64 17.43
CA LYS A 506 -2.70 -13.26 17.84
C LYS A 506 -4.08 -12.78 17.38
N TYR A 507 -4.50 -13.18 16.15
CA TYR A 507 -5.85 -12.91 15.69
C TYR A 507 -6.91 -13.70 16.48
N ALA A 508 -6.67 -14.98 16.76
CA ALA A 508 -7.61 -15.79 17.56
C ALA A 508 -7.81 -15.21 18.97
N ASP A 509 -6.73 -14.79 19.64
CA ASP A 509 -6.79 -14.13 20.93
C ASP A 509 -7.55 -12.79 20.87
N PHE A 510 -7.36 -12.02 19.79
CA PHE A 510 -8.15 -10.82 19.54
C PHE A 510 -9.64 -11.16 19.35
N LEU A 511 -9.98 -12.14 18.51
CA LEU A 511 -11.38 -12.54 18.27
C LEU A 511 -12.07 -12.99 19.55
N VAL A 512 -11.38 -13.72 20.43
CA VAL A 512 -11.91 -14.08 21.76
C VAL A 512 -12.26 -12.82 22.57
N SER A 513 -11.30 -11.90 22.70
CA SER A 513 -11.51 -10.66 23.46
C SER A 513 -12.59 -9.77 22.85
N PHE A 514 -12.67 -9.75 21.52
CA PHE A 514 -13.71 -9.03 20.78
C PHE A 514 -15.09 -9.63 21.02
N ALA A 515 -15.24 -10.94 20.88
CA ALA A 515 -16.49 -11.64 21.08
C ALA A 515 -17.04 -11.47 22.51
N GLU A 516 -16.17 -11.45 23.53
CA GLU A 516 -16.58 -11.19 24.93
C GLU A 516 -17.25 -9.82 25.12
N GLN A 517 -16.93 -8.83 24.30
CA GLN A 517 -17.41 -7.46 24.43
C GLN A 517 -18.47 -7.08 23.38
N HIS A 518 -18.51 -7.79 22.26
CA HIS A 518 -19.30 -7.42 21.07
C HIS A 518 -20.14 -8.61 20.57
N HIS A 519 -21.15 -8.99 21.34
CA HIS A 519 -22.08 -10.07 21.00
C HIS A 519 -23.51 -9.78 21.44
N PHE A 520 -24.44 -10.52 20.88
CA PHE A 520 -25.83 -10.63 21.34
C PHE A 520 -25.98 -11.94 22.11
N THR A 521 -26.56 -11.88 23.30
CA THR A 521 -26.75 -13.04 24.17
C THR A 521 -28.10 -13.70 23.96
N PHE A 522 -28.11 -15.02 23.84
CA PHE A 522 -29.29 -15.88 23.80
C PHE A 522 -29.19 -16.94 24.88
N GLY A 523 -30.35 -17.30 25.47
CA GLY A 523 -30.35 -18.23 26.59
C GLY A 523 -29.79 -17.65 27.87
N ALA A 524 -29.45 -18.50 28.83
CA ALA A 524 -28.85 -18.13 30.11
C ALA A 524 -28.12 -19.31 30.78
N GLY A 525 -27.12 -19.00 31.62
CA GLY A 525 -26.37 -20.02 32.35
C GLY A 525 -25.54 -20.91 31.43
N ASP A 526 -25.58 -22.23 31.64
CA ASP A 526 -24.80 -23.18 30.86
C ASP A 526 -25.28 -23.28 29.40
N ASP A 527 -26.53 -22.87 29.14
CA ASP A 527 -27.11 -22.84 27.78
C ASP A 527 -26.91 -21.49 27.09
N GLU A 528 -26.19 -20.56 27.69
CA GLU A 528 -25.91 -19.26 27.07
C GLU A 528 -25.14 -19.39 25.76
N GLY A 529 -25.67 -18.77 24.70
CA GLY A 529 -25.07 -18.68 23.39
C GLY A 529 -24.91 -17.23 22.93
N TRP A 530 -23.95 -17.01 22.06
CA TRP A 530 -23.61 -15.69 21.54
C TRP A 530 -23.73 -15.62 20.03
N LEU A 531 -24.21 -14.47 19.50
CA LEU A 531 -24.03 -14.06 18.13
C LEU A 531 -23.06 -12.88 18.12
N VAL A 532 -21.86 -13.07 17.57
CA VAL A 532 -20.78 -12.08 17.54
C VAL A 532 -21.09 -11.02 16.46
N GLN A 533 -20.84 -9.75 16.75
CA GLN A 533 -21.05 -8.63 15.84
C GLN A 533 -20.00 -8.63 14.72
N ASP A 534 -20.40 -8.21 13.49
CA ASP A 534 -19.56 -8.34 12.30
C ASP A 534 -18.45 -7.30 12.18
N TYR A 535 -18.66 -6.09 12.73
CA TYR A 535 -17.77 -4.93 12.48
C TYR A 535 -17.47 -4.12 13.72
N TRP A 536 -16.27 -3.56 13.76
CA TRP A 536 -15.83 -2.69 14.86
C TRP A 536 -14.71 -1.74 14.40
N HIS A 537 -14.58 -0.61 15.10
CA HIS A 537 -13.47 0.33 14.87
C HIS A 537 -12.80 0.69 16.21
N PRO A 538 -11.46 0.52 16.34
CA PRO A 538 -10.76 0.73 17.61
C PRO A 538 -10.78 2.17 18.13
N ASN A 539 -10.93 3.14 17.24
CA ASN A 539 -10.89 4.58 17.57
C ASN A 539 -12.28 5.24 17.56
N GLY A 540 -13.37 4.45 17.46
CA GLY A 540 -14.70 4.98 17.28
C GLY A 540 -15.69 4.55 18.35
N GLU A 541 -16.59 5.44 18.77
CA GLU A 541 -17.84 5.10 19.40
C GLU A 541 -18.78 4.55 18.30
N SER A 542 -18.61 3.30 17.91
CA SER A 542 -19.53 2.66 16.98
C SER A 542 -20.77 2.17 17.73
N SER A 543 -21.94 2.36 17.13
CA SER A 543 -23.14 1.64 17.56
C SER A 543 -22.93 0.13 17.39
N PRO A 544 -23.55 -0.72 18.23
CA PRO A 544 -23.51 -2.17 18.01
C PRO A 544 -23.90 -2.52 16.58
N THR A 545 -23.08 -3.33 15.92
CA THR A 545 -23.37 -3.78 14.55
C THR A 545 -24.22 -5.05 14.54
N HIS A 546 -24.69 -5.47 13.38
CA HIS A 546 -25.40 -6.74 13.27
C HIS A 546 -24.44 -7.93 13.36
N ALA A 547 -25.01 -9.13 13.50
CA ALA A 547 -24.31 -10.41 13.38
C ALA A 547 -24.86 -11.16 12.15
N SER A 548 -24.03 -11.46 11.17
CA SER A 548 -24.43 -12.23 10.00
C SER A 548 -24.17 -13.72 10.20
N LEU A 549 -25.08 -14.55 9.73
CA LEU A 549 -24.98 -16.00 9.95
C LEU A 549 -23.73 -16.63 9.31
N ASN A 550 -23.34 -16.14 8.12
CA ASN A 550 -22.15 -16.61 7.42
C ASN A 550 -20.85 -16.15 8.08
N HIS A 551 -20.75 -14.90 8.59
CA HIS A 551 -19.59 -14.44 9.36
C HIS A 551 -19.44 -15.31 10.60
N HIS A 552 -20.50 -15.43 11.34
CA HIS A 552 -20.54 -16.17 12.60
C HIS A 552 -20.18 -17.66 12.45
N ALA A 553 -20.68 -18.32 11.38
CA ALA A 553 -20.31 -19.71 11.10
C ALA A 553 -18.82 -19.85 10.75
N ALA A 554 -18.26 -18.94 9.96
CA ALA A 554 -16.83 -18.95 9.59
C ALA A 554 -15.93 -18.67 10.82
N GLU A 555 -16.32 -17.75 11.71
CA GLU A 555 -15.58 -17.48 12.94
C GLU A 555 -15.56 -18.70 13.89
N ALA A 556 -16.70 -19.39 14.04
CA ALA A 556 -16.76 -20.62 14.84
C ALA A 556 -15.91 -21.74 14.20
N GLU A 557 -15.93 -21.89 12.86
CA GLU A 557 -15.03 -22.77 12.12
C GLU A 557 -13.56 -22.43 12.44
N PHE A 558 -13.18 -21.16 12.29
CA PHE A 558 -11.81 -20.70 12.56
C PHE A 558 -11.37 -21.03 13.99
N LEU A 559 -12.21 -20.80 14.97
CA LEU A 559 -11.90 -21.07 16.37
C LEU A 559 -11.73 -22.57 16.66
N TYR A 560 -12.56 -23.46 16.09
CA TYR A 560 -12.36 -24.91 16.20
C TYR A 560 -11.03 -25.33 15.58
N ARG A 561 -10.75 -24.86 14.37
CA ARG A 561 -9.50 -25.20 13.69
C ARG A 561 -8.26 -24.67 14.40
N MET A 562 -8.36 -23.46 14.99
CA MET A 562 -7.27 -22.91 15.80
C MET A 562 -7.09 -23.69 17.11
N ALA A 563 -8.17 -24.15 17.75
CA ALA A 563 -8.08 -24.97 18.93
C ALA A 563 -7.23 -26.23 18.68
N ASP A 564 -7.49 -26.90 17.54
CA ASP A 564 -6.77 -28.11 17.13
C ASP A 564 -5.33 -27.79 16.67
N ALA A 565 -5.14 -26.71 15.90
CA ALA A 565 -3.82 -26.35 15.34
C ALA A 565 -2.78 -25.96 16.41
N VAL A 566 -3.21 -25.41 17.55
CA VAL A 566 -2.31 -24.92 18.62
C VAL A 566 -2.55 -25.57 19.99
N ASP A 567 -3.36 -26.62 20.05
CA ASP A 567 -3.70 -27.36 21.27
C ASP A 567 -4.21 -26.43 22.40
N LYS A 568 -5.22 -25.60 22.09
CA LYS A 568 -5.78 -24.59 23.02
C LYS A 568 -7.30 -24.66 23.07
N ASP A 569 -7.85 -25.48 23.96
CA ASP A 569 -9.30 -25.75 24.09
C ASP A 569 -10.16 -24.49 24.32
N SER A 570 -9.60 -23.41 24.88
CA SER A 570 -10.39 -22.19 25.13
C SER A 570 -10.99 -21.57 23.85
N TYR A 571 -10.39 -21.78 22.70
CA TYR A 571 -10.95 -21.36 21.42
C TYR A 571 -12.20 -22.17 21.07
N ALA A 572 -12.15 -23.49 21.25
CA ALA A 572 -13.31 -24.35 21.02
C ALA A 572 -14.46 -24.06 21.99
N VAL A 573 -14.16 -23.69 23.24
CA VAL A 573 -15.20 -23.28 24.21
C VAL A 573 -15.98 -22.06 23.70
N LEU A 574 -15.30 -21.09 23.09
CA LEU A 574 -15.99 -19.95 22.46
C LEU A 574 -16.77 -20.39 21.22
N ALA A 575 -16.20 -21.23 20.36
CA ALA A 575 -16.90 -21.77 19.20
C ALA A 575 -18.19 -22.52 19.60
N ASP A 576 -18.14 -23.34 20.67
CA ASP A 576 -19.33 -23.99 21.22
C ASP A 576 -20.38 -22.98 21.71
N ARG A 577 -19.96 -21.87 22.32
CA ARG A 577 -20.86 -20.79 22.74
C ARG A 577 -21.50 -20.09 21.54
N MET A 578 -20.74 -19.91 20.47
CA MET A 578 -21.25 -19.36 19.22
C MET A 578 -22.23 -20.32 18.54
N VAL A 579 -21.96 -21.63 18.52
CA VAL A 579 -22.91 -22.63 18.02
C VAL A 579 -24.20 -22.61 18.82
N ARG A 580 -24.12 -22.52 20.16
CA ARG A 580 -25.34 -22.33 21.00
C ARG A 580 -26.10 -21.05 20.63
N GLY A 581 -25.40 -19.97 20.22
CA GLY A 581 -26.04 -18.77 19.71
C GLY A 581 -26.88 -19.04 18.45
N ILE A 582 -26.38 -19.84 17.51
CA ILE A 582 -27.12 -20.32 16.34
C ILE A 582 -28.34 -21.15 16.76
N GLU A 583 -28.17 -22.10 17.71
CA GLU A 583 -29.25 -22.96 18.21
C GLU A 583 -30.38 -22.13 18.83
N GLN A 584 -30.05 -21.24 19.73
CA GLN A 584 -31.03 -20.43 20.46
C GLN A 584 -31.75 -19.40 19.59
N SER A 585 -31.11 -18.96 18.51
CA SER A 585 -31.67 -18.00 17.55
C SER A 585 -32.25 -18.65 16.28
N GLU A 586 -32.25 -19.98 16.17
CA GLU A 586 -32.58 -20.72 14.94
C GLU A 586 -33.83 -20.21 14.22
N LEU A 587 -34.92 -20.04 14.95
CA LEU A 587 -36.23 -19.64 14.36
C LEU A 587 -36.22 -18.23 13.73
N LEU A 588 -35.27 -17.37 14.12
CA LEU A 588 -35.11 -16.03 13.60
C LEU A 588 -34.51 -16.00 12.20
N TRP A 589 -33.78 -17.06 11.82
CA TRP A 589 -33.11 -17.13 10.53
C TRP A 589 -34.04 -17.51 9.36
N TYR A 590 -35.19 -18.06 9.62
CA TYR A 590 -36.10 -18.50 8.55
C TYR A 590 -36.84 -17.36 7.90
N LYS A 591 -36.82 -17.29 6.57
CA LYS A 591 -37.59 -16.34 5.76
C LYS A 591 -38.88 -16.99 5.21
N PRO A 592 -39.93 -16.21 4.99
CA PRO A 592 -41.18 -16.72 4.40
C PRO A 592 -41.06 -17.32 3.01
N ASP A 593 -40.03 -16.92 2.22
CA ASP A 593 -39.76 -17.43 0.88
C ASP A 593 -38.96 -18.76 0.88
N GLY A 594 -38.59 -19.23 2.05
CA GLY A 594 -37.84 -20.48 2.25
C GLY A 594 -36.32 -20.31 2.20
N ASP A 595 -35.82 -19.09 2.09
CA ASP A 595 -34.39 -18.75 2.26
C ASP A 595 -34.07 -18.48 3.75
N LEU A 596 -32.85 -18.08 4.03
CA LEU A 596 -32.40 -17.61 5.33
C LEU A 596 -32.31 -16.07 5.34
N ASN A 597 -32.50 -15.47 6.51
CA ASN A 597 -32.15 -14.08 6.78
C ASN A 597 -30.63 -13.92 6.80
N TYR A 598 -30.13 -12.80 6.28
CA TYR A 598 -28.71 -12.52 6.25
C TYR A 598 -28.15 -12.23 7.65
N SER A 599 -28.82 -11.36 8.41
CA SER A 599 -28.26 -10.83 9.66
C SER A 599 -29.28 -10.65 10.77
N TYR A 600 -28.83 -10.81 12.02
CA TYR A 600 -29.50 -10.40 13.25
C TYR A 600 -29.06 -9.00 13.64
N LYS A 601 -29.97 -8.09 13.90
CA LYS A 601 -29.76 -6.66 14.17
C LYS A 601 -29.86 -6.32 15.66
N PRO A 602 -29.28 -5.17 16.09
CA PRO A 602 -29.37 -4.68 17.46
C PRO A 602 -30.80 -4.46 17.99
N ASP A 603 -31.76 -4.26 17.11
CA ASP A 603 -33.18 -4.12 17.46
C ASP A 603 -33.90 -5.46 17.71
N GLY A 604 -33.18 -6.57 17.65
CA GLY A 604 -33.73 -7.91 17.88
C GLY A 604 -34.38 -8.56 16.65
N THR A 605 -34.27 -7.95 15.47
CA THR A 605 -34.86 -8.47 14.23
C THR A 605 -33.83 -9.13 13.34
N CYS A 606 -34.25 -10.15 12.57
CA CYS A 606 -33.46 -10.67 11.45
C CYS A 606 -33.97 -10.13 10.13
N SER A 607 -33.03 -9.82 9.22
CA SER A 607 -33.36 -9.27 7.91
C SER A 607 -32.22 -9.41 6.90
N GLY A 608 -32.52 -9.00 5.67
CA GLY A 608 -31.55 -8.98 4.58
C GLY A 608 -31.66 -10.20 3.68
N GLN A 609 -31.16 -10.05 2.45
CA GLN A 609 -31.05 -11.12 1.47
C GLN A 609 -29.74 -11.85 1.70
N ASP A 610 -29.82 -13.14 1.97
CA ASP A 610 -28.65 -13.97 2.13
C ASP A 610 -27.93 -14.25 0.80
N TYR A 611 -26.66 -14.58 0.87
CA TYR A 611 -25.87 -15.00 -0.29
C TYR A 611 -26.45 -16.30 -0.91
N PRO A 612 -26.32 -16.49 -2.22
CA PRO A 612 -26.90 -17.67 -2.88
C PRO A 612 -26.48 -18.98 -2.22
N TYR A 613 -25.21 -19.17 -1.90
CA TYR A 613 -24.69 -20.41 -1.31
C TYR A 613 -23.57 -20.24 -0.26
N LEU A 614 -23.08 -19.01 -0.01
CA LEU A 614 -21.96 -18.79 0.91
C LEU A 614 -22.29 -19.29 2.31
N THR A 615 -23.40 -18.84 2.88
CA THR A 615 -23.87 -19.27 4.21
C THR A 615 -24.10 -20.78 4.29
N TYR A 616 -24.58 -21.40 3.22
CA TYR A 616 -24.68 -22.87 3.16
C TYR A 616 -23.33 -23.55 3.29
N ASN A 617 -22.32 -23.09 2.55
CA ASN A 617 -20.97 -23.66 2.60
C ASN A 617 -20.33 -23.49 3.98
N ASP A 618 -20.48 -22.31 4.60
CA ASP A 618 -19.93 -22.01 5.92
C ASP A 618 -20.60 -22.88 7.02
N LEU A 619 -21.93 -23.00 6.98
CA LEU A 619 -22.67 -23.88 7.90
C LEU A 619 -22.31 -25.37 7.69
N LEU A 620 -22.08 -25.79 6.46
CA LEU A 620 -21.70 -27.17 6.15
C LEU A 620 -20.34 -27.52 6.76
N GLU A 621 -19.37 -26.65 6.62
CA GLU A 621 -18.03 -26.83 7.20
C GLU A 621 -18.08 -26.75 8.73
N LEU A 622 -18.81 -25.79 9.28
CA LEU A 622 -19.03 -25.72 10.74
C LEU A 622 -19.67 -27.00 11.29
N GLN A 623 -20.70 -27.53 10.60
CA GLN A 623 -21.36 -28.77 10.98
C GLN A 623 -20.38 -29.95 11.00
N ARG A 624 -19.52 -30.05 9.98
CA ARG A 624 -18.51 -31.10 9.89
C ARG A 624 -17.53 -31.06 11.08
N LEU A 625 -17.05 -29.87 11.42
CA LEU A 625 -16.11 -29.68 12.55
C LEU A 625 -16.81 -29.94 13.90
N TYR A 626 -18.03 -29.44 14.06
CA TYR A 626 -18.82 -29.70 15.25
C TYR A 626 -19.05 -31.21 15.44
N ALA A 627 -19.49 -31.91 14.39
CA ALA A 627 -19.71 -33.36 14.45
C ALA A 627 -18.42 -34.15 14.76
N ALA A 628 -17.31 -33.74 14.19
CA ALA A 628 -16.00 -34.38 14.47
C ALA A 628 -15.60 -34.23 15.95
N ARG A 629 -15.90 -33.08 16.58
CA ARG A 629 -15.55 -32.79 17.97
C ARG A 629 -16.54 -33.40 18.96
N HIS A 630 -17.84 -33.36 18.66
CA HIS A 630 -18.90 -33.79 19.59
C HIS A 630 -19.46 -35.19 19.31
N GLY A 631 -19.02 -35.84 18.22
CA GLY A 631 -19.46 -37.19 17.83
C GLY A 631 -20.86 -37.26 17.23
N GLN A 632 -21.53 -36.11 17.01
CA GLN A 632 -22.85 -36.01 16.40
C GLN A 632 -23.06 -34.64 15.78
N GLU A 633 -23.93 -34.56 14.77
CA GLU A 633 -24.32 -33.31 14.12
C GLU A 633 -25.12 -32.43 15.07
N ASN A 634 -24.98 -31.10 14.90
CA ASN A 634 -25.83 -30.13 15.57
C ASN A 634 -27.20 -30.06 14.88
N PRO A 635 -28.31 -30.31 15.60
CA PRO A 635 -29.63 -30.42 14.98
C PRO A 635 -30.14 -29.09 14.40
N ALA A 636 -29.79 -27.93 14.96
CA ALA A 636 -30.21 -26.64 14.46
C ALA A 636 -29.49 -26.29 13.15
N ILE A 637 -28.15 -26.49 13.12
CA ILE A 637 -27.36 -26.31 11.90
C ILE A 637 -27.86 -27.24 10.79
N ALA A 638 -28.17 -28.51 11.10
CA ALA A 638 -28.72 -29.46 10.11
C ALA A 638 -30.04 -28.97 9.50
N ARG A 639 -30.94 -28.38 10.29
CA ARG A 639 -32.20 -27.80 9.80
C ARG A 639 -31.98 -26.56 8.94
N LEU A 640 -31.10 -25.64 9.34
CA LEU A 640 -30.73 -24.48 8.55
C LEU A 640 -30.13 -24.88 7.19
N LEU A 641 -29.23 -25.86 7.17
CA LEU A 641 -28.67 -26.44 5.94
C LEU A 641 -29.76 -27.03 5.04
N GLN A 642 -30.70 -27.79 5.60
CA GLN A 642 -31.81 -28.38 4.82
C GLN A 642 -32.71 -27.33 4.21
N VAL A 643 -33.03 -26.25 4.94
CA VAL A 643 -33.84 -25.12 4.45
C VAL A 643 -33.11 -24.42 3.32
N LYS A 644 -31.87 -24.04 3.51
CA LYS A 644 -31.05 -23.34 2.50
C LYS A 644 -30.85 -24.19 1.25
N LEU A 645 -30.56 -25.49 1.39
CA LEU A 645 -30.39 -26.42 0.27
C LEU A 645 -31.69 -26.56 -0.55
N THR A 646 -32.85 -26.61 0.14
CA THR A 646 -34.16 -26.68 -0.53
C THR A 646 -34.40 -25.42 -1.34
N TRP A 647 -34.13 -24.26 -0.79
CA TRP A 647 -34.25 -22.99 -1.49
C TRP A 647 -33.28 -22.89 -2.69
N MET A 648 -32.00 -23.28 -2.51
CA MET A 648 -31.01 -23.28 -3.58
C MET A 648 -31.42 -24.16 -4.75
N ASN A 649 -31.88 -25.38 -4.48
CA ASN A 649 -32.33 -26.31 -5.51
C ASN A 649 -33.57 -25.75 -6.28
N LYS A 650 -34.53 -25.15 -5.56
CA LYS A 650 -35.69 -24.52 -6.16
C LYS A 650 -35.32 -23.36 -7.08
N ASN A 651 -34.27 -22.62 -6.75
CA ASN A 651 -33.82 -21.43 -7.48
C ASN A 651 -32.65 -21.69 -8.46
N GLY A 652 -32.29 -22.95 -8.70
CA GLY A 652 -31.28 -23.34 -9.67
C GLY A 652 -29.86 -22.87 -9.31
N VAL A 653 -29.57 -22.67 -8.02
CA VAL A 653 -28.24 -22.30 -7.55
C VAL A 653 -27.28 -23.47 -7.73
N THR A 654 -26.11 -23.19 -8.31
CA THR A 654 -25.03 -24.17 -8.55
C THR A 654 -23.70 -23.67 -7.97
N GLY A 655 -22.68 -24.54 -7.90
CA GLY A 655 -21.35 -24.18 -7.45
C GLY A 655 -21.13 -24.21 -5.93
N TYR A 656 -22.11 -24.72 -5.18
CA TYR A 656 -21.97 -24.93 -3.74
C TYR A 656 -21.27 -26.26 -3.41
N ASN A 657 -20.72 -26.38 -2.21
CA ASN A 657 -20.11 -27.61 -1.69
C ASN A 657 -21.17 -28.72 -1.49
N LYS A 658 -20.74 -29.96 -1.62
CA LYS A 658 -21.61 -31.15 -1.46
C LYS A 658 -21.15 -32.00 -0.30
#